data_a59755a8cbd949179ad6d2d357c51015
#
_entry.id   a59755a8cbd949179ad6d2d357c51015
#
_cell.length_a   1.000
_cell.length_b   1.000
_cell.length_c   1.000
_cell.angle_alpha   90.00
_cell.angle_beta   90.00
_cell.angle_gamma   90.00
#
_symmetry.space_group_name_H-M   'P 1'
#
loop_
_entity.id
_entity.type
_entity.pdbx_description
1 polymer ?
#
loop_
_entity_poly.entity_id
_entity_poly.type
_entity_poly.pdbx_seq_one_letter_code
_entity_poly.pdbx_strand_id
1 'polypeptide(L)'
;MEPRWKKSRGSARSTPGARPAASPPPRTPAFRPAAPRAAAASPAAQVWLFPGAEELRHALFRRFETLRQVSCTRRRLLVLERGGTGVEIHLLPVGHDGVRKPRFIKLGKKMKIHSMDQGVEHLLVLSSDGKPFEYNYSLEHARFQSILQEKSIIQIACGDYHSLALSKGGELFSWGQNLHGQLGVGRTFSSSPTPQIVEHLAGVPLIQISAGEAHSMALSMSGNIYSWGKNDSGQLGLGHTKKKDFPSLIEAVDNHKVEFVACGGSHTALLTQDGLLFTFGAGKYGQLGHNSTQNKLSPCLVNELRGHRVTQIVCGRWHTLAYVSDVGKVFSFGFGKEGQLGNDGKHNQLIPLPMKLPSNEELKLEHYNSGKELTMIAGGNQSILLWMEKENSYVNLRRKILTLNEGTPKRWIADVGTKQWQNTKREIREIFSSPACLIGSFLKERLAAETMSVHVDLSKARKTFKELIQKDWIINTIITCVKDNLLKTLPFHSSHQEALEVFLLLPQCPVMHDINYWENLVVPFAEAIHKMSDQSLRVMEMLWTTLQESFFSNLVQMFKRAFSAQLHYWAESDVIDSHLKALLEILKVLHRVNQNKFQLPESIFEVDELSEWLNFYGEAHRRSSWKMNGDTAANAQYPIIFSQYPFIFNILSKIKLLYADSLLKIQERKIRACMTLAGILVQEESEFALVPTVNLRIRRNHLVEDVLHQLSQFENEDLRRELWISFSGEIGYDFGGVKTEFFYCLFEEMTRPEYGMFIYPEDASYMWFPVNPKFEVKRYFLFGVICGLSLFNCNVANIPFPLALFKKLLAKTPSLEDLKELSPVMGKSLQTLLEDESGNFGEALYVYFNVHWDRTDVDLIPNGRHIAVNQANKTDYVSKCVDYIFNTSVKEVFEEFQRGFYKVCNKEIIEFFQPEELKDVIIGNTDYDWETFEKCFLQELTDYKGKT
;
A
#
# COMPACT_ATOMS: atom_id res chain seq x y z
N MET A 1 -8.44 -28.22 -49.59
CA MET A 1 -8.03 -28.24 -51.05
C MET A 1 -6.58 -27.78 -51.03
N GLU A 2 -5.68 -28.78 -51.03
CA GLU A 2 -4.30 -28.65 -51.55
C GLU A 2 -4.35 -28.53 -53.07
N PRO A 3 -3.29 -28.04 -53.72
CA PRO A 3 -2.22 -28.96 -54.03
C PRO A 3 -0.78 -28.37 -53.98
N ARG A 4 0.09 -29.29 -53.61
CA ARG A 4 1.52 -29.47 -53.96
C ARG A 4 1.89 -29.15 -55.41
N TRP A 5 3.18 -28.76 -55.65
CA TRP A 5 4.15 -29.29 -56.68
C TRP A 5 5.53 -28.81 -56.31
N LYS A 6 6.47 -29.52 -56.01
CA LYS A 6 7.59 -30.42 -56.46
C LYS A 6 8.56 -29.73 -57.47
N LYS A 7 9.82 -29.72 -56.99
CA LYS A 7 11.11 -30.06 -57.62
C LYS A 7 11.48 -29.56 -59.01
N SER A 8 12.71 -28.97 -59.16
CA SER A 8 13.76 -29.67 -59.97
C SER A 8 15.14 -29.03 -59.84
N ARG A 9 16.13 -29.88 -60.05
CA ARG A 9 17.58 -29.79 -60.01
C ARG A 9 18.14 -29.11 -61.26
N GLY A 10 19.47 -28.67 -61.22
CA GLY A 10 20.36 -28.56 -62.37
C GLY A 10 21.47 -27.59 -62.00
N SER A 11 22.60 -27.91 -61.55
CA SER A 11 23.88 -28.40 -62.14
C SER A 11 24.49 -27.47 -63.19
N ALA A 12 25.65 -26.94 -62.95
CA ALA A 12 26.93 -27.16 -63.59
C ALA A 12 27.80 -25.89 -63.70
N ARG A 13 28.98 -26.03 -63.12
CA ARG A 13 30.35 -25.85 -63.69
C ARG A 13 30.71 -24.54 -64.48
N SER A 14 31.78 -23.87 -64.02
CA SER A 14 33.10 -23.86 -64.65
C SER A 14 34.10 -22.91 -63.94
N THR A 15 35.26 -23.45 -63.66
CA THR A 15 36.55 -22.76 -63.38
C THR A 15 37.21 -22.32 -64.72
N PRO A 16 38.40 -21.72 -64.85
CA PRO A 16 39.51 -21.44 -63.92
C PRO A 16 40.24 -20.07 -64.15
N GLY A 17 41.29 -19.81 -63.33
CA GLY A 17 42.25 -18.73 -63.62
C GLY A 17 43.30 -18.52 -62.53
N ALA A 18 44.50 -18.96 -62.84
CA ALA A 18 45.74 -19.21 -62.17
C ALA A 18 46.57 -17.97 -61.75
N ARG A 19 47.19 -18.09 -60.57
CA ARG A 19 48.56 -17.83 -60.08
C ARG A 19 49.37 -16.60 -60.66
N PRO A 20 50.46 -16.11 -59.96
CA PRO A 20 51.44 -16.86 -59.19
C PRO A 20 51.94 -16.22 -57.86
N ALA A 21 52.70 -17.03 -57.17
CA ALA A 21 53.39 -16.88 -55.94
C ALA A 21 54.62 -15.92 -55.93
N ALA A 22 54.95 -15.36 -54.79
CA ALA A 22 56.28 -14.82 -54.45
C ALA A 22 56.84 -15.44 -53.17
N SER A 23 58.08 -15.84 -53.25
CA SER A 23 58.89 -16.57 -52.30
C SER A 23 59.31 -15.81 -51.03
N PRO A 24 59.74 -16.47 -49.95
CA PRO A 24 60.11 -15.82 -48.68
C PRO A 24 61.67 -15.52 -48.64
N PRO A 25 62.10 -14.52 -47.85
CA PRO A 25 63.49 -14.25 -47.55
C PRO A 25 63.99 -15.04 -46.32
N PRO A 26 65.32 -15.08 -46.06
CA PRO A 26 66.01 -16.20 -45.40
C PRO A 26 66.10 -16.09 -43.85
N ARG A 27 66.24 -17.27 -43.23
CA ARG A 27 66.44 -17.46 -41.81
C ARG A 27 67.80 -16.91 -41.35
N THR A 28 67.83 -16.19 -40.24
CA THR A 28 68.99 -15.92 -39.38
C THR A 28 68.86 -16.70 -38.04
N PRO A 29 69.99 -17.02 -37.41
CA PRO A 29 70.05 -18.21 -36.51
C PRO A 29 69.51 -17.94 -35.11
N ALA A 30 68.98 -19.00 -34.52
CA ALA A 30 68.43 -19.10 -33.20
C ALA A 30 69.37 -18.71 -32.05
N PHE A 31 68.93 -17.65 -31.30
CA PHE A 31 69.37 -17.49 -29.90
C PHE A 31 68.54 -18.42 -29.01
N ARG A 32 69.19 -19.30 -28.27
CA ARG A 32 68.60 -20.04 -27.16
C ARG A 32 68.29 -19.02 -26.06
N PRO A 33 67.01 -18.88 -25.62
CA PRO A 33 66.78 -18.18 -24.36
C PRO A 33 67.20 -19.02 -23.19
N ALA A 34 67.88 -18.38 -22.26
CA ALA A 34 68.26 -18.92 -20.96
C ALA A 34 67.01 -19.39 -20.22
N ALA A 35 67.12 -20.46 -19.42
CA ALA A 35 66.06 -20.98 -18.58
C ALA A 35 65.39 -19.83 -17.76
N PRO A 36 64.04 -19.79 -17.64
CA PRO A 36 63.42 -18.81 -16.80
C PRO A 36 63.89 -19.03 -15.37
N ARG A 37 64.50 -17.98 -14.79
CA ARG A 37 64.69 -17.91 -13.33
C ARG A 37 63.31 -18.18 -12.73
N ALA A 38 63.26 -19.09 -11.77
CA ALA A 38 62.05 -19.35 -10.96
C ALA A 38 61.38 -18.02 -10.59
N ALA A 39 60.20 -17.81 -11.07
CA ALA A 39 59.30 -16.74 -10.63
C ALA A 39 59.24 -16.91 -9.11
N ALA A 40 59.57 -15.86 -8.38
CA ALA A 40 59.37 -15.81 -6.94
C ALA A 40 57.90 -16.21 -6.69
N ALA A 41 57.69 -17.32 -5.96
CA ALA A 41 56.39 -17.77 -5.56
C ALA A 41 55.64 -16.59 -4.96
N SER A 42 54.46 -16.26 -5.48
CA SER A 42 53.58 -15.28 -4.86
C SER A 42 53.42 -15.66 -3.39
N PRO A 43 53.45 -14.71 -2.44
CA PRO A 43 53.38 -15.01 -1.05
C PRO A 43 52.19 -15.91 -0.79
N ALA A 44 52.43 -17.08 -0.23
CA ALA A 44 51.41 -18.06 0.09
C ALA A 44 50.31 -17.38 0.92
N ALA A 45 49.08 -17.72 0.62
CA ALA A 45 47.97 -17.34 1.42
C ALA A 45 48.22 -17.56 2.92
N GLN A 46 47.78 -16.70 3.80
CA GLN A 46 48.14 -16.72 5.23
C GLN A 46 46.89 -17.04 6.07
N VAL A 47 47.10 -17.89 7.11
CA VAL A 47 46.05 -18.28 8.07
C VAL A 47 46.52 -17.92 9.49
N TRP A 48 45.70 -17.16 10.21
CA TRP A 48 45.89 -16.92 11.63
C TRP A 48 44.73 -17.49 12.43
N LEU A 49 45.04 -18.26 13.47
CA LEU A 49 44.08 -18.89 14.37
C LEU A 49 44.37 -18.42 15.79
N PHE A 50 43.36 -17.93 16.50
CA PHE A 50 43.43 -17.49 17.88
C PHE A 50 42.33 -18.19 18.72
N PRO A 51 42.65 -18.84 19.87
CA PRO A 51 43.98 -19.12 20.40
C PRO A 51 44.77 -20.10 19.52
N GLY A 52 46.11 -19.93 19.47
CA GLY A 52 46.98 -20.74 18.65
C GLY A 52 47.13 -22.13 19.22
N ALA A 53 46.43 -23.14 18.73
CA ALA A 53 46.77 -24.51 18.84
C ALA A 53 47.72 -24.82 17.67
N GLU A 54 49.02 -25.03 17.94
CA GLU A 54 50.03 -25.27 16.89
C GLU A 54 49.65 -26.46 15.97
N GLU A 55 49.07 -27.50 16.55
CA GLU A 55 48.61 -28.67 15.80
C GLU A 55 47.46 -28.35 14.83
N LEU A 56 46.53 -27.51 15.22
CA LEU A 56 45.41 -27.08 14.37
C LEU A 56 45.91 -26.14 13.26
N ARG A 57 46.89 -25.29 13.60
CA ARG A 57 47.57 -24.37 12.68
C ARG A 57 48.32 -25.19 11.61
N HIS A 58 49.08 -26.23 11.99
CA HIS A 58 49.75 -27.13 11.07
C HIS A 58 48.79 -27.94 10.22
N ALA A 59 47.64 -28.34 10.77
CA ALA A 59 46.61 -29.09 10.03
C ALA A 59 45.94 -28.22 8.96
N LEU A 60 45.69 -26.93 9.25
CA LEU A 60 45.17 -25.98 8.27
C LEU A 60 46.24 -25.58 7.24
N PHE A 61 47.53 -25.40 7.68
CA PHE A 61 48.62 -24.96 6.80
C PHE A 61 48.97 -25.98 5.71
N ARG A 62 48.89 -27.28 6.00
CA ARG A 62 49.18 -28.33 5.04
C ARG A 62 48.11 -28.44 3.93
N ARG A 63 46.93 -27.84 4.09
CA ARG A 63 45.75 -27.97 3.22
C ARG A 63 45.37 -26.67 2.56
N PHE A 64 46.21 -25.67 2.68
CA PHE A 64 45.84 -24.27 2.37
C PHE A 64 45.49 -24.05 0.89
N GLU A 65 46.14 -24.71 -0.04
CA GLU A 65 45.87 -24.56 -1.49
C GLU A 65 44.53 -25.12 -1.92
N THR A 66 43.94 -26.01 -1.10
CA THR A 66 42.66 -26.69 -1.38
C THR A 66 41.50 -26.15 -0.54
N LEU A 67 41.79 -25.22 0.38
CA LEU A 67 40.83 -24.66 1.30
C LEU A 67 39.78 -23.78 0.56
N ARG A 68 38.47 -24.01 0.84
CA ARG A 68 37.38 -23.27 0.25
C ARG A 68 36.60 -22.49 1.27
N GLN A 69 36.27 -23.09 2.39
CA GLN A 69 35.47 -22.47 3.45
C GLN A 69 35.84 -23.08 4.81
N VAL A 70 35.72 -22.25 5.84
CA VAL A 70 35.85 -22.65 7.24
C VAL A 70 34.64 -22.19 8.00
N SER A 71 34.11 -22.99 8.90
CA SER A 71 33.08 -22.62 9.86
C SER A 71 33.49 -23.11 11.25
N CYS A 72 33.18 -22.32 12.28
CA CYS A 72 33.65 -22.62 13.63
C CYS A 72 32.54 -22.48 14.66
N THR A 73 32.39 -23.47 15.55
CA THR A 73 31.57 -23.41 16.75
C THR A 73 32.43 -23.60 18.01
N ARG A 74 31.79 -23.60 19.20
CA ARG A 74 32.49 -23.85 20.45
C ARG A 74 33.25 -25.19 20.50
N ARG A 75 32.76 -26.21 19.81
CA ARG A 75 33.25 -27.59 19.92
C ARG A 75 33.92 -28.13 18.67
N ARG A 76 33.71 -27.46 17.52
CA ARG A 76 34.09 -28.01 16.22
C ARG A 76 34.53 -26.94 15.25
N LEU A 77 35.57 -27.24 14.52
CA LEU A 77 36.04 -26.51 13.35
C LEU A 77 35.77 -27.37 12.13
N LEU A 78 35.04 -26.82 11.18
CA LEU A 78 34.76 -27.44 9.88
C LEU A 78 35.64 -26.79 8.83
N VAL A 79 36.27 -27.63 8.02
CA VAL A 79 37.09 -27.20 6.90
C VAL A 79 36.57 -27.86 5.63
N LEU A 80 36.21 -27.06 4.65
CA LEU A 80 35.81 -27.49 3.33
C LEU A 80 37.00 -27.43 2.38
N GLU A 81 37.40 -28.58 1.83
CA GLU A 81 38.52 -28.72 0.92
C GLU A 81 38.13 -29.26 -0.46
N ARG A 82 38.87 -28.89 -1.48
CA ARG A 82 38.78 -29.49 -2.81
C ARG A 82 39.74 -30.69 -2.88
N GLY A 83 39.21 -31.90 -2.69
CA GLY A 83 39.98 -33.12 -2.83
C GLY A 83 40.15 -33.53 -4.30
N GLY A 84 41.10 -34.45 -4.57
CA GLY A 84 41.39 -34.96 -5.92
C GLY A 84 40.24 -35.72 -6.57
N THR A 85 39.25 -36.22 -5.79
CA THR A 85 38.10 -37.00 -6.24
C THR A 85 36.74 -36.35 -5.92
N GLY A 86 36.74 -35.21 -5.28
CA GLY A 86 35.54 -34.53 -4.82
C GLY A 86 35.81 -33.48 -3.76
N VAL A 87 34.75 -33.02 -3.10
CA VAL A 87 34.81 -32.07 -1.98
C VAL A 87 34.68 -32.83 -0.68
N GLU A 88 35.58 -32.58 0.27
CA GLU A 88 35.61 -33.23 1.58
C GLU A 88 35.38 -32.20 2.71
N ILE A 89 34.61 -32.58 3.71
CA ILE A 89 34.43 -31.82 4.94
C ILE A 89 35.22 -32.48 6.07
N HIS A 90 36.15 -31.75 6.62
CA HIS A 90 36.94 -32.17 7.76
C HIS A 90 36.38 -31.59 9.07
N LEU A 91 36.09 -32.45 10.01
CA LEU A 91 35.57 -32.16 11.33
C LEU A 91 36.73 -32.20 12.31
N LEU A 92 37.19 -31.05 12.77
CA LEU A 92 38.26 -30.93 13.72
C LEU A 92 37.65 -30.58 15.10
N PRO A 93 37.78 -31.46 16.13
CA PRO A 93 37.30 -31.15 17.46
C PRO A 93 38.20 -30.06 18.09
N VAL A 94 37.56 -29.11 18.81
CA VAL A 94 38.20 -28.03 19.50
C VAL A 94 37.94 -28.20 21.01
N GLY A 95 38.96 -28.39 21.84
CA GLY A 95 38.80 -28.50 23.30
C GLY A 95 40.13 -28.85 23.99
N HIS A 96 40.22 -28.67 25.31
CA HIS A 96 41.40 -28.89 26.15
C HIS A 96 41.75 -30.38 26.35
N ASP A 97 40.87 -31.33 26.01
CA ASP A 97 41.06 -32.75 26.26
C ASP A 97 41.49 -33.46 24.96
N GLY A 98 42.82 -33.48 24.77
CA GLY A 98 43.48 -34.38 23.83
C GLY A 98 42.98 -34.41 22.38
N VAL A 99 43.91 -34.45 21.44
CA VAL A 99 43.66 -34.51 20.00
C VAL A 99 42.81 -35.73 19.62
N ARG A 100 41.49 -35.55 19.49
CA ARG A 100 40.67 -36.59 18.84
C ARG A 100 40.99 -36.53 17.35
N LYS A 101 41.21 -37.71 16.73
CA LYS A 101 41.47 -37.83 15.28
C LYS A 101 40.40 -37.11 14.46
N PRO A 102 40.79 -36.34 13.42
CA PRO A 102 39.85 -35.68 12.51
C PRO A 102 38.83 -36.70 11.96
N ARG A 103 37.54 -36.34 12.00
CA ARG A 103 36.51 -37.14 11.31
C ARG A 103 36.28 -36.55 9.92
N PHE A 104 36.14 -37.43 8.95
CA PHE A 104 35.85 -37.03 7.57
C PHE A 104 34.40 -37.31 7.26
N ILE A 105 33.72 -36.34 6.70
CA ILE A 105 32.38 -36.53 6.15
C ILE A 105 32.52 -36.58 4.63
N LYS A 106 32.33 -37.75 4.06
CA LYS A 106 32.39 -37.96 2.59
C LYS A 106 31.10 -37.50 1.96
N LEU A 107 31.20 -36.53 1.07
CA LEU A 107 30.11 -36.09 0.20
C LEU A 107 30.11 -36.95 -1.07
N GLY A 108 28.91 -37.15 -1.65
CA GLY A 108 28.80 -37.89 -2.93
C GLY A 108 29.66 -37.29 -4.04
N LYS A 109 30.27 -38.11 -4.88
CA LYS A 109 31.28 -37.75 -5.91
C LYS A 109 30.90 -36.61 -6.88
N LYS A 110 29.61 -36.17 -6.90
CA LYS A 110 29.10 -35.13 -7.82
C LYS A 110 28.60 -33.84 -7.12
N MET A 111 28.65 -33.78 -5.79
CA MET A 111 28.11 -32.62 -5.06
C MET A 111 29.12 -31.46 -5.08
N LYS A 112 28.72 -30.33 -5.68
CA LYS A 112 29.46 -29.08 -5.59
C LYS A 112 28.85 -28.21 -4.47
N ILE A 113 29.64 -27.91 -3.43
CA ILE A 113 29.19 -27.10 -2.31
C ILE A 113 29.39 -25.62 -2.65
N HIS A 114 28.37 -24.82 -2.31
CA HIS A 114 28.40 -23.36 -2.36
C HIS A 114 28.80 -22.77 -1.00
N SER A 115 28.07 -23.15 0.06
CA SER A 115 28.32 -22.67 1.43
C SER A 115 27.96 -23.73 2.46
N MET A 116 28.48 -23.58 3.67
CA MET A 116 28.10 -24.37 4.83
C MET A 116 28.03 -23.51 6.08
N ASP A 117 27.14 -23.88 6.99
CA ASP A 117 27.03 -23.29 8.33
C ASP A 117 26.62 -24.36 9.34
N GLN A 118 26.93 -24.14 10.64
CA GLN A 118 26.72 -25.19 11.64
C GLN A 118 26.16 -24.63 12.96
N GLY A 119 25.28 -25.40 13.55
CA GLY A 119 24.84 -25.29 14.94
C GLY A 119 25.59 -26.22 15.89
N VAL A 120 25.05 -26.39 17.10
CA VAL A 120 25.67 -27.28 18.09
C VAL A 120 25.55 -28.75 17.70
N GLU A 121 24.44 -29.18 17.14
CA GLU A 121 24.15 -30.58 16.84
C GLU A 121 23.94 -30.90 15.34
N HIS A 122 23.89 -29.87 14.51
CA HIS A 122 23.59 -30.00 13.07
C HIS A 122 24.54 -29.19 12.21
N LEU A 123 24.65 -29.59 10.96
CA LEU A 123 25.39 -28.92 9.90
C LEU A 123 24.48 -28.75 8.69
N LEU A 124 24.38 -27.53 8.18
CA LEU A 124 23.76 -27.23 6.90
C LEU A 124 24.83 -27.10 5.82
N VAL A 125 24.56 -27.65 4.67
CA VAL A 125 25.39 -27.54 3.46
C VAL A 125 24.50 -27.13 2.31
N LEU A 126 24.86 -26.05 1.65
CA LEU A 126 24.17 -25.56 0.46
C LEU A 126 24.97 -25.95 -0.79
N SER A 127 24.36 -26.67 -1.69
CA SER A 127 25.01 -27.04 -2.96
C SER A 127 25.01 -25.87 -3.96
N SER A 128 25.87 -25.90 -4.96
CA SER A 128 25.98 -24.85 -5.97
C SER A 128 24.72 -24.69 -6.85
N ASP A 129 23.87 -25.72 -6.92
CA ASP A 129 22.59 -25.74 -7.61
C ASP A 129 21.41 -25.26 -6.70
N GLY A 130 21.71 -24.78 -5.50
CA GLY A 130 20.72 -24.20 -4.57
C GLY A 130 19.95 -25.22 -3.75
N LYS A 131 20.45 -26.45 -3.58
CA LYS A 131 19.84 -27.49 -2.76
C LYS A 131 20.47 -27.51 -1.37
N PRO A 132 19.72 -27.35 -0.29
CA PRO A 132 20.23 -27.49 1.07
C PRO A 132 20.18 -28.94 1.52
N PHE A 133 21.18 -29.30 2.31
CA PHE A 133 21.33 -30.61 2.94
C PHE A 133 21.63 -30.42 4.41
N GLU A 134 21.02 -31.22 5.27
CA GLU A 134 21.25 -31.26 6.70
C GLU A 134 21.96 -32.52 7.13
N TYR A 135 22.88 -32.42 8.06
CA TYR A 135 23.60 -33.48 8.71
C TYR A 135 23.51 -33.33 10.22
N ASN A 136 22.95 -34.30 10.91
CA ASN A 136 22.84 -34.29 12.35
C ASN A 136 24.00 -35.09 12.99
N TYR A 137 24.73 -34.47 13.91
CA TYR A 137 25.89 -35.06 14.56
C TYR A 137 25.57 -36.11 15.61
N SER A 138 24.34 -36.07 16.15
CA SER A 138 23.90 -36.95 17.24
C SER A 138 23.42 -38.32 16.77
N LEU A 139 23.23 -38.54 15.45
CA LEU A 139 22.83 -39.82 14.88
C LEU A 139 24.02 -40.70 14.60
N GLU A 140 24.04 -41.98 15.06
CA GLU A 140 25.12 -42.93 14.87
C GLU A 140 25.43 -43.20 13.37
N HIS A 141 24.43 -43.19 12.52
CA HIS A 141 24.54 -43.31 11.06
C HIS A 141 24.09 -42.06 10.33
N ALA A 142 24.59 -40.88 10.77
CA ALA A 142 24.20 -39.61 10.16
C ALA A 142 24.54 -39.58 8.67
N ARG A 143 23.53 -39.25 7.86
CA ARG A 143 23.66 -39.02 6.41
C ARG A 143 23.09 -37.63 6.09
N PHE A 144 23.57 -37.03 5.02
CA PHE A 144 22.99 -35.80 4.49
C PHE A 144 21.55 -36.07 4.03
N GLN A 145 20.61 -35.36 4.65
CA GLN A 145 19.22 -35.38 4.24
C GLN A 145 18.96 -34.14 3.38
N SER A 146 18.36 -34.31 2.22
CA SER A 146 17.96 -33.22 1.36
C SER A 146 16.64 -32.62 1.91
N ILE A 147 16.64 -31.32 2.09
CA ILE A 147 15.49 -30.55 2.56
C ILE A 147 15.15 -29.50 1.50
N LEU A 148 13.88 -29.01 1.47
CA LEU A 148 13.44 -27.97 0.52
C LEU A 148 13.81 -28.26 -0.95
N GLN A 149 13.60 -29.52 -1.40
CA GLN A 149 14.07 -30.00 -2.71
C GLN A 149 13.52 -29.21 -3.91
N GLU A 150 12.31 -28.65 -3.76
CA GLU A 150 11.61 -27.90 -4.80
C GLU A 150 12.00 -26.42 -4.84
N LYS A 151 12.71 -25.94 -3.82
CA LYS A 151 13.10 -24.53 -3.69
C LYS A 151 14.58 -24.32 -4.02
N SER A 152 14.88 -23.25 -4.75
CA SER A 152 16.25 -22.82 -5.01
C SER A 152 16.70 -21.92 -3.86
N ILE A 153 17.50 -22.47 -2.94
CA ILE A 153 18.04 -21.74 -1.78
C ILE A 153 19.30 -20.99 -2.16
N ILE A 154 19.45 -19.78 -1.65
CA ILE A 154 20.59 -18.88 -1.92
C ILE A 154 21.44 -18.60 -0.69
N GLN A 155 20.85 -18.65 0.51
CA GLN A 155 21.57 -18.46 1.78
C GLN A 155 21.03 -19.44 2.83
N ILE A 156 21.93 -19.82 3.75
CA ILE A 156 21.64 -20.62 4.94
C ILE A 156 22.29 -19.95 6.16
N ALA A 157 21.66 -20.07 7.34
CA ALA A 157 22.24 -19.67 8.62
C ALA A 157 21.80 -20.63 9.73
N CYS A 158 22.72 -20.94 10.66
CA CYS A 158 22.46 -21.81 11.79
C CYS A 158 22.62 -21.07 13.09
N GLY A 159 21.60 -21.18 13.97
CA GLY A 159 21.77 -20.92 15.40
C GLY A 159 22.23 -22.18 16.13
N ASP A 160 22.24 -22.16 17.49
CA ASP A 160 22.67 -23.36 18.24
C ASP A 160 21.78 -24.57 17.92
N TYR A 161 20.45 -24.40 17.86
CA TYR A 161 19.47 -25.46 17.66
C TYR A 161 18.37 -25.12 16.67
N HIS A 162 18.56 -24.10 15.83
CA HIS A 162 17.63 -23.75 14.78
C HIS A 162 18.35 -23.35 13.49
N SER A 163 17.62 -23.39 12.40
CA SER A 163 18.15 -23.16 11.06
C SER A 163 17.27 -22.19 10.29
N LEU A 164 17.88 -21.39 9.44
CA LEU A 164 17.24 -20.48 8.49
C LEU A 164 17.71 -20.77 7.07
N ALA A 165 16.82 -20.64 6.09
CA ALA A 165 17.16 -20.73 4.68
C ALA A 165 16.38 -19.70 3.87
N LEU A 166 17.07 -18.93 3.04
CA LEU A 166 16.49 -17.93 2.14
C LEU A 166 16.45 -18.46 0.71
N SER A 167 15.26 -18.46 0.09
CA SER A 167 15.09 -18.87 -1.30
C SER A 167 15.47 -17.74 -2.27
N LYS A 168 15.72 -18.09 -3.53
CA LYS A 168 15.98 -17.16 -4.62
C LYS A 168 14.79 -16.24 -4.90
N GLY A 169 13.57 -16.70 -4.56
CA GLY A 169 12.34 -15.93 -4.63
C GLY A 169 12.07 -15.05 -3.40
N GLY A 170 12.96 -14.98 -2.42
CA GLY A 170 12.81 -14.16 -1.22
C GLY A 170 12.00 -14.81 -0.09
N GLU A 171 11.60 -16.08 -0.22
CA GLU A 171 10.92 -16.80 0.85
C GLU A 171 11.93 -17.21 1.94
N LEU A 172 11.61 -16.92 3.19
CA LEU A 172 12.41 -17.32 4.34
C LEU A 172 11.79 -18.55 5.00
N PHE A 173 12.61 -19.59 5.18
CA PHE A 173 12.26 -20.82 5.87
C PHE A 173 13.04 -20.94 7.18
N SER A 174 12.39 -21.48 8.23
CA SER A 174 12.98 -21.74 9.53
C SER A 174 12.55 -23.11 10.07
N TRP A 175 13.41 -23.79 10.81
CA TRP A 175 13.12 -25.06 11.49
C TRP A 175 14.06 -25.30 12.67
N GLY A 176 13.77 -26.32 13.49
CA GLY A 176 14.51 -26.64 14.71
C GLY A 176 13.76 -26.18 15.98
N GLN A 177 14.50 -25.78 17.00
CA GLN A 177 13.97 -25.39 18.30
C GLN A 177 13.26 -24.03 18.24
N ASN A 178 12.14 -23.89 19.00
CA ASN A 178 11.32 -22.67 19.04
C ASN A 178 10.96 -22.20 20.47
N LEU A 179 11.72 -22.58 21.50
CA LEU A 179 11.42 -22.24 22.90
C LEU A 179 11.34 -20.73 23.19
N HIS A 180 12.05 -19.94 22.41
CA HIS A 180 12.11 -18.49 22.52
C HIS A 180 11.43 -17.74 21.40
N GLY A 181 10.78 -18.46 20.44
CA GLY A 181 10.21 -17.86 19.23
C GLY A 181 11.23 -17.64 18.11
N GLN A 182 12.41 -18.29 18.18
CA GLN A 182 13.51 -18.11 17.22
C GLN A 182 13.20 -18.55 15.78
N LEU A 183 12.10 -19.28 15.56
CA LEU A 183 11.65 -19.63 14.21
C LEU A 183 10.83 -18.52 13.56
N GLY A 184 10.24 -17.58 14.34
CA GLY A 184 9.45 -16.47 13.78
C GLY A 184 8.07 -16.86 13.24
N VAL A 185 7.57 -18.05 13.59
CA VAL A 185 6.28 -18.60 13.12
C VAL A 185 5.22 -18.68 14.22
N GLY A 186 5.44 -17.98 15.32
CA GLY A 186 4.57 -18.05 16.50
C GLY A 186 4.91 -19.18 17.46
N ARG A 187 4.08 -19.38 18.48
CA ARG A 187 4.32 -20.33 19.58
C ARG A 187 3.57 -21.65 19.44
N THR A 188 3.05 -21.98 18.28
CA THR A 188 2.26 -23.21 18.08
C THR A 188 3.01 -24.49 18.47
N PHE A 189 4.35 -24.47 18.43
CA PHE A 189 5.19 -25.63 18.80
C PHE A 189 6.50 -25.18 19.47
N SER A 190 7.05 -26.03 20.35
CA SER A 190 8.38 -25.85 20.99
C SER A 190 9.53 -26.16 20.03
N SER A 191 9.28 -26.91 18.97
CA SER A 191 10.22 -27.22 17.91
C SER A 191 9.48 -27.66 16.63
N SER A 192 10.06 -27.39 15.45
CA SER A 192 9.60 -27.92 14.17
C SER A 192 10.75 -28.65 13.48
N PRO A 193 10.64 -29.95 13.23
CA PRO A 193 11.67 -30.71 12.52
C PRO A 193 11.65 -30.43 11.01
N THR A 194 10.57 -29.87 10.48
CA THR A 194 10.38 -29.55 9.06
C THR A 194 10.46 -28.05 8.84
N PRO A 195 11.06 -27.60 7.71
CA PRO A 195 11.10 -26.19 7.35
C PRO A 195 9.70 -25.58 7.26
N GLN A 196 9.49 -24.46 7.98
CA GLN A 196 8.29 -23.64 7.98
C GLN A 196 8.56 -22.30 7.33
N ILE A 197 7.61 -21.77 6.58
CA ILE A 197 7.69 -20.43 6.01
C ILE A 197 7.50 -19.37 7.12
N VAL A 198 8.32 -18.33 7.10
CA VAL A 198 8.17 -17.17 7.99
C VAL A 198 7.26 -16.15 7.29
N GLU A 199 5.94 -16.35 7.40
CA GLU A 199 4.93 -15.62 6.65
C GLU A 199 4.96 -14.10 6.90
N HIS A 200 5.33 -13.66 8.10
CA HIS A 200 5.43 -12.23 8.43
C HIS A 200 6.48 -11.47 7.60
N LEU A 201 7.45 -12.17 7.01
CA LEU A 201 8.43 -11.60 6.08
C LEU A 201 8.13 -11.93 4.61
N ALA A 202 6.98 -12.55 4.33
CA ALA A 202 6.56 -12.76 2.94
C ALA A 202 6.49 -11.42 2.20
N GLY A 203 7.07 -11.34 1.02
CA GLY A 203 7.12 -10.13 0.22
C GLY A 203 8.27 -9.17 0.53
N VAL A 204 8.93 -9.27 1.70
CA VAL A 204 10.10 -8.43 2.02
C VAL A 204 11.31 -8.88 1.18
N PRO A 205 11.98 -7.97 0.43
CA PRO A 205 13.14 -8.30 -0.40
C PRO A 205 14.40 -8.48 0.45
N LEU A 206 14.59 -9.67 1.04
CA LEU A 206 15.70 -9.98 1.93
C LEU A 206 17.02 -10.17 1.17
N ILE A 207 18.11 -9.61 1.73
CA ILE A 207 19.48 -9.78 1.21
C ILE A 207 20.39 -10.57 2.12
N GLN A 208 20.08 -10.65 3.41
CA GLN A 208 20.87 -11.38 4.37
C GLN A 208 20.02 -11.96 5.48
N ILE A 209 20.38 -13.17 5.91
CA ILE A 209 19.90 -13.81 7.13
C ILE A 209 21.07 -14.10 8.07
N SER A 210 20.83 -14.01 9.37
CA SER A 210 21.82 -14.32 10.41
C SER A 210 21.14 -14.93 11.63
N ALA A 211 21.79 -15.91 12.26
CA ALA A 211 21.28 -16.56 13.45
C ALA A 211 22.31 -16.54 14.59
N GLY A 212 21.87 -16.20 15.80
CA GLY A 212 22.64 -16.32 17.03
C GLY A 212 22.26 -17.62 17.78
N GLU A 213 22.58 -17.73 19.10
CA GLU A 213 22.25 -18.94 19.87
C GLU A 213 20.76 -19.30 19.79
N ALA A 214 19.88 -18.30 20.03
CA ALA A 214 18.44 -18.49 20.05
C ALA A 214 17.68 -17.24 19.57
N HIS A 215 18.31 -16.39 18.76
CA HIS A 215 17.67 -15.26 18.09
C HIS A 215 18.03 -15.27 16.60
N SER A 216 17.20 -14.64 15.80
CA SER A 216 17.32 -14.60 14.36
C SER A 216 17.15 -13.19 13.84
N MET A 217 17.85 -12.87 12.75
CA MET A 217 17.86 -11.58 12.09
C MET A 217 17.71 -11.74 10.58
N ALA A 218 17.01 -10.79 9.96
CA ALA A 218 16.94 -10.66 8.51
C ALA A 218 17.15 -9.20 8.12
N LEU A 219 17.91 -8.97 7.07
CA LEU A 219 18.19 -7.66 6.49
C LEU A 219 17.57 -7.57 5.12
N SER A 220 16.83 -6.49 4.86
CA SER A 220 16.23 -6.24 3.54
C SER A 220 17.14 -5.42 2.62
N MET A 221 16.78 -5.33 1.33
CA MET A 221 17.50 -4.54 0.33
C MET A 221 17.43 -3.04 0.61
N SER A 222 16.38 -2.57 1.27
CA SER A 222 16.21 -1.17 1.69
C SER A 222 17.12 -0.82 2.90
N GLY A 223 17.68 -1.82 3.59
CA GLY A 223 18.49 -1.66 4.79
C GLY A 223 17.70 -1.82 6.09
N ASN A 224 16.44 -2.23 6.04
CA ASN A 224 15.61 -2.50 7.20
C ASN A 224 16.02 -3.83 7.86
N ILE A 225 15.98 -3.88 9.19
CA ILE A 225 16.40 -5.04 9.97
C ILE A 225 15.21 -5.58 10.74
N TYR A 226 14.99 -6.87 10.60
CA TYR A 226 13.96 -7.61 11.32
C TYR A 226 14.62 -8.57 12.31
N SER A 227 14.14 -8.60 13.55
CA SER A 227 14.67 -9.41 14.64
C SER A 227 13.57 -10.19 15.36
N TRP A 228 13.87 -11.42 15.79
CA TRP A 228 12.95 -12.26 16.56
C TRP A 228 13.68 -13.32 17.38
N GLY A 229 12.97 -13.95 18.31
CA GLY A 229 13.51 -14.96 19.22
C GLY A 229 13.80 -14.43 20.61
N LYS A 230 14.87 -14.98 21.23
CA LYS A 230 15.33 -14.66 22.59
C LYS A 230 15.78 -13.20 22.71
N ASN A 231 15.41 -12.54 23.81
CA ASN A 231 15.72 -11.12 24.03
C ASN A 231 16.10 -10.75 25.48
N ASP A 232 16.49 -11.70 26.30
CA ASP A 232 16.75 -11.47 27.74
C ASP A 232 17.86 -10.42 28.00
N SER A 233 18.75 -10.22 27.05
CA SER A 233 19.84 -9.26 27.10
C SER A 233 19.65 -8.04 26.18
N GLY A 234 18.55 -7.95 25.46
CA GLY A 234 18.31 -6.90 24.45
C GLY A 234 18.91 -7.22 23.07
N GLN A 235 19.26 -8.49 22.79
CA GLN A 235 19.90 -8.92 21.54
C GLN A 235 19.03 -8.73 20.28
N LEU A 236 17.74 -8.40 20.43
CA LEU A 236 16.85 -8.02 19.33
C LEU A 236 16.91 -6.53 18.98
N GLY A 237 17.49 -5.68 19.85
CA GLY A 237 17.64 -4.24 19.58
C GLY A 237 16.36 -3.41 19.63
N LEU A 238 15.28 -3.92 20.23
CA LEU A 238 13.93 -3.34 20.22
C LEU A 238 13.65 -2.39 21.40
N GLY A 239 14.66 -1.96 22.17
CA GLY A 239 14.52 -1.09 23.34
C GLY A 239 13.98 -1.75 24.60
N HIS A 240 13.75 -3.07 24.58
CA HIS A 240 13.22 -3.85 25.69
C HIS A 240 13.80 -5.27 25.74
N THR A 241 13.48 -6.05 26.79
CA THR A 241 13.95 -7.43 26.97
C THR A 241 12.90 -8.50 26.68
N LYS A 242 11.71 -8.12 26.19
CA LYS A 242 10.65 -9.10 25.86
C LYS A 242 11.01 -9.84 24.59
N LYS A 243 10.94 -11.19 24.63
CA LYS A 243 11.12 -12.03 23.44
C LYS A 243 10.05 -11.77 22.39
N LYS A 244 10.36 -12.05 21.14
CA LYS A 244 9.44 -11.92 19.99
C LYS A 244 9.27 -13.25 19.29
N ASP A 245 8.02 -13.65 19.11
CA ASP A 245 7.67 -14.89 18.42
C ASP A 245 7.49 -14.69 16.89
N PHE A 246 7.50 -13.43 16.45
CA PHE A 246 7.42 -13.00 15.06
C PHE A 246 8.48 -11.94 14.75
N PRO A 247 8.95 -11.86 13.50
CA PRO A 247 9.86 -10.81 13.07
C PRO A 247 9.31 -9.42 13.39
N SER A 248 10.17 -8.59 14.01
CA SER A 248 9.85 -7.21 14.40
C SER A 248 10.92 -6.27 13.83
N LEU A 249 10.49 -5.14 13.27
CA LEU A 249 11.38 -4.11 12.71
C LEU A 249 12.16 -3.41 13.83
N ILE A 250 13.44 -3.14 13.61
CA ILE A 250 14.30 -2.33 14.48
C ILE A 250 14.27 -0.89 13.98
N GLU A 251 13.61 0.00 14.71
CA GLU A 251 13.45 1.42 14.34
C GLU A 251 14.67 2.30 14.66
N ALA A 252 15.51 1.89 15.62
CA ALA A 252 16.59 2.71 16.18
C ALA A 252 17.77 3.02 15.22
N VAL A 253 17.76 2.51 13.99
CA VAL A 253 18.80 2.75 12.95
C VAL A 253 18.23 3.38 11.68
N ASP A 254 17.03 3.96 11.73
CA ASP A 254 16.30 4.48 10.57
C ASP A 254 17.08 5.50 9.73
N ASN A 255 18.00 6.24 10.34
CA ASN A 255 18.80 7.24 9.63
C ASN A 255 20.02 6.67 8.90
N HIS A 256 20.33 5.38 9.09
CA HIS A 256 21.49 4.73 8.48
C HIS A 256 21.08 3.48 7.72
N LYS A 257 21.50 3.38 6.46
CA LYS A 257 21.29 2.16 5.68
C LYS A 257 22.22 1.05 6.16
N VAL A 258 21.65 0.02 6.75
CA VAL A 258 22.42 -1.16 7.16
C VAL A 258 22.75 -2.01 5.97
N GLU A 259 24.02 -2.43 5.86
CA GLU A 259 24.55 -3.27 4.78
C GLU A 259 24.83 -4.70 5.25
N PHE A 260 25.06 -4.90 6.57
CA PHE A 260 25.48 -6.18 7.10
C PHE A 260 25.04 -6.38 8.55
N VAL A 261 24.65 -7.63 8.87
CA VAL A 261 24.27 -8.07 10.21
C VAL A 261 25.09 -9.28 10.63
N ALA A 262 25.64 -9.28 11.84
CA ALA A 262 26.30 -10.43 12.46
C ALA A 262 25.67 -10.71 13.84
N CYS A 263 25.23 -11.94 14.07
CA CYS A 263 24.71 -12.42 15.34
C CYS A 263 25.77 -13.18 16.11
N GLY A 264 25.97 -12.83 17.38
CA GLY A 264 26.74 -13.62 18.33
C GLY A 264 25.85 -14.51 19.20
N GLY A 265 26.33 -15.03 20.34
CA GLY A 265 25.51 -15.86 21.22
C GLY A 265 24.28 -15.10 21.74
N SER A 266 24.50 -13.96 22.38
CA SER A 266 23.45 -13.12 22.92
C SER A 266 23.68 -11.62 22.66
N HIS A 267 24.39 -11.29 21.57
CA HIS A 267 24.58 -9.92 21.09
C HIS A 267 24.54 -9.88 19.58
N THR A 268 24.38 -8.68 19.04
CA THR A 268 24.25 -8.43 17.59
C THR A 268 25.10 -7.23 17.22
N ALA A 269 25.72 -7.28 16.04
CA ALA A 269 26.48 -6.19 15.45
C ALA A 269 25.89 -5.84 14.07
N LEU A 270 25.78 -4.55 13.77
CA LEU A 270 25.28 -4.01 12.51
C LEU A 270 26.35 -3.13 11.88
N LEU A 271 26.56 -3.27 10.59
CA LEU A 271 27.43 -2.43 9.80
C LEU A 271 26.60 -1.63 8.81
N THR A 272 26.80 -0.33 8.79
CA THR A 272 26.10 0.56 7.86
C THR A 272 26.91 0.80 6.58
N GLN A 273 26.25 1.29 5.54
CA GLN A 273 26.88 1.55 4.22
C GLN A 273 28.01 2.60 4.29
N ASP A 274 27.90 3.53 5.23
CA ASP A 274 28.90 4.56 5.54
C ASP A 274 30.04 4.06 6.44
N GLY A 275 30.02 2.80 6.85
CA GLY A 275 31.10 2.14 7.60
C GLY A 275 31.00 2.29 9.11
N LEU A 276 29.85 2.69 9.66
CA LEU A 276 29.63 2.77 11.11
C LEU A 276 29.27 1.41 11.69
N LEU A 277 29.77 1.11 12.87
CA LEU A 277 29.52 -0.11 13.63
C LEU A 277 28.56 0.17 14.79
N PHE A 278 27.41 -0.49 14.82
CA PHE A 278 26.49 -0.49 15.95
C PHE A 278 26.45 -1.87 16.60
N THR A 279 26.35 -1.91 17.94
CA THR A 279 26.23 -3.16 18.70
C THR A 279 25.17 -3.06 19.78
N PHE A 280 24.52 -4.20 20.09
CA PHE A 280 23.51 -4.31 21.13
C PHE A 280 23.37 -5.75 21.66
N GLY A 281 22.63 -5.92 22.76
CA GLY A 281 22.47 -7.19 23.44
C GLY A 281 23.37 -7.29 24.69
N ALA A 282 23.86 -8.49 24.96
CA ALA A 282 24.68 -8.78 26.13
C ALA A 282 26.05 -8.08 26.10
N GLY A 283 26.37 -7.36 27.19
CA GLY A 283 27.64 -6.62 27.36
C GLY A 283 28.61 -7.21 28.37
N LYS A 284 28.24 -8.27 29.10
CA LYS A 284 28.95 -8.83 30.27
C LYS A 284 30.45 -8.96 30.12
N TYR A 285 30.96 -9.24 28.95
CA TYR A 285 32.39 -9.44 28.68
C TYR A 285 33.02 -8.31 27.87
N GLY A 286 32.29 -7.24 27.60
CA GLY A 286 32.71 -6.12 26.76
C GLY A 286 32.53 -6.35 25.25
N GLN A 287 31.77 -7.39 24.83
CA GLN A 287 31.55 -7.76 23.43
C GLN A 287 30.79 -6.71 22.61
N LEU A 288 30.31 -5.66 23.27
CA LEU A 288 29.67 -4.50 22.64
C LEU A 288 30.64 -3.37 22.29
N GLY A 289 31.83 -3.33 22.93
CA GLY A 289 32.85 -2.33 22.62
C GLY A 289 32.61 -0.91 23.17
N HIS A 290 31.74 -0.76 24.17
CA HIS A 290 31.31 0.56 24.70
C HIS A 290 31.99 0.94 26.02
N ASN A 291 33.18 0.40 26.33
CA ASN A 291 33.88 0.58 27.61
C ASN A 291 33.00 0.26 28.84
N SER A 292 32.13 -0.72 28.70
CA SER A 292 31.12 -1.09 29.70
C SER A 292 30.79 -2.59 29.59
N THR A 293 30.36 -3.15 30.73
CA THR A 293 29.82 -4.53 30.81
C THR A 293 28.32 -4.58 30.84
N GLN A 294 27.66 -3.44 30.67
CA GLN A 294 26.20 -3.34 30.66
C GLN A 294 25.60 -3.79 29.31
N ASN A 295 24.44 -4.40 29.38
CA ASN A 295 23.64 -4.72 28.19
C ASN A 295 23.15 -3.46 27.51
N LYS A 296 23.00 -3.49 26.18
CA LYS A 296 22.37 -2.44 25.37
C LYS A 296 21.11 -2.99 24.72
N LEU A 297 19.98 -2.35 25.00
CA LEU A 297 18.67 -2.83 24.54
C LEU A 297 18.32 -2.33 23.12
N SER A 298 19.02 -1.31 22.66
CA SER A 298 18.87 -0.70 21.32
C SER A 298 20.24 -0.61 20.65
N PRO A 299 20.32 -0.51 19.33
CA PRO A 299 21.57 -0.31 18.60
C PRO A 299 22.32 0.92 19.11
N CYS A 300 23.58 0.72 19.53
CA CYS A 300 24.46 1.78 19.99
C CYS A 300 25.72 1.85 19.13
N LEU A 301 26.09 3.06 18.70
CA LEU A 301 27.31 3.29 17.92
C LEU A 301 28.55 2.98 18.75
N VAL A 302 29.49 2.22 18.19
CA VAL A 302 30.82 1.96 18.80
C VAL A 302 31.72 3.19 18.59
N ASN A 303 31.74 4.08 19.55
CA ASN A 303 32.41 5.40 19.45
C ASN A 303 33.91 5.33 19.20
N GLU A 304 34.59 4.31 19.72
CA GLU A 304 36.03 4.09 19.52
C GLU A 304 36.41 3.83 18.05
N LEU A 305 35.45 3.44 17.22
CA LEU A 305 35.65 3.25 15.77
C LEU A 305 35.01 4.36 14.94
N ARG A 306 34.46 5.40 15.58
CA ARG A 306 33.89 6.56 14.88
C ARG A 306 35.00 7.33 14.16
N GLY A 307 34.76 7.63 12.88
CA GLY A 307 35.75 8.29 12.02
C GLY A 307 36.62 7.31 11.23
N HIS A 308 36.49 6.01 11.50
CA HIS A 308 37.13 4.94 10.74
C HIS A 308 36.10 4.16 9.92
N ARG A 309 36.48 3.72 8.73
CA ARG A 309 35.59 2.94 7.88
C ARG A 309 35.70 1.45 8.17
N VAL A 310 34.74 0.92 8.91
CA VAL A 310 34.59 -0.52 9.07
C VAL A 310 34.01 -1.12 7.79
N THR A 311 34.57 -2.22 7.29
CA THR A 311 34.11 -2.89 6.06
C THR A 311 33.70 -4.35 6.26
N GLN A 312 34.14 -4.98 7.34
CA GLN A 312 33.70 -6.35 7.68
C GLN A 312 33.54 -6.47 9.20
N ILE A 313 32.52 -7.21 9.61
CA ILE A 313 32.25 -7.54 11.02
C ILE A 313 31.90 -9.03 11.13
N VAL A 314 32.28 -9.65 12.20
CA VAL A 314 31.84 -11.01 12.59
C VAL A 314 31.72 -11.09 14.11
N CYS A 315 30.74 -11.86 14.57
CA CYS A 315 30.49 -12.11 15.98
C CYS A 315 30.77 -13.57 16.31
N GLY A 316 31.64 -13.80 17.32
CA GLY A 316 31.73 -15.09 18.00
C GLY A 316 30.66 -15.17 19.11
N ARG A 317 30.71 -16.21 19.93
CA ARG A 317 29.74 -16.38 21.01
C ARG A 317 29.72 -15.18 21.98
N TRP A 318 30.89 -14.68 22.40
CA TRP A 318 31.04 -13.60 23.37
C TRP A 318 32.11 -12.57 22.99
N HIS A 319 32.48 -12.47 21.72
CA HIS A 319 33.42 -11.49 21.21
C HIS A 319 33.01 -11.01 19.80
N THR A 320 33.58 -9.90 19.42
CA THR A 320 33.30 -9.24 18.12
C THR A 320 34.62 -8.87 17.46
N LEU A 321 34.70 -9.07 16.15
CA LEU A 321 35.81 -8.64 15.30
C LEU A 321 35.32 -7.64 14.28
N ALA A 322 36.08 -6.60 14.02
CA ALA A 322 35.78 -5.55 13.05
C ALA A 322 37.06 -5.25 12.22
N TYR A 323 36.97 -5.33 10.89
CA TYR A 323 38.02 -4.90 10.00
C TYR A 323 37.85 -3.45 9.59
N VAL A 324 38.86 -2.65 9.85
CA VAL A 324 38.92 -1.22 9.56
C VAL A 324 39.84 -1.03 8.36
N SER A 325 39.25 -0.72 7.20
CA SER A 325 39.93 -0.69 5.90
C SER A 325 40.95 0.44 5.76
N ASP A 326 40.64 1.63 6.29
CA ASP A 326 41.51 2.80 6.26
C ASP A 326 42.79 2.65 7.07
N VAL A 327 42.78 1.81 8.11
CA VAL A 327 43.95 1.49 8.93
C VAL A 327 44.56 0.14 8.57
N GLY A 328 43.86 -0.70 7.80
CA GLY A 328 44.29 -2.07 7.42
C GLY A 328 44.43 -3.03 8.60
N LYS A 329 43.65 -2.82 9.71
CA LYS A 329 43.77 -3.61 10.94
C LYS A 329 42.43 -4.25 11.31
N VAL A 330 42.50 -5.43 11.93
CA VAL A 330 41.39 -6.10 12.58
C VAL A 330 41.36 -5.68 14.05
N PHE A 331 40.24 -5.16 14.49
CA PHE A 331 39.98 -4.84 15.89
C PHE A 331 39.15 -5.93 16.54
N SER A 332 39.45 -6.24 17.80
CA SER A 332 38.72 -7.27 18.56
C SER A 332 38.34 -6.76 19.94
N PHE A 333 37.18 -7.18 20.44
CA PHE A 333 36.66 -6.84 21.76
C PHE A 333 35.72 -7.91 22.29
N GLY A 334 35.52 -7.95 23.61
CA GLY A 334 34.70 -8.94 24.28
C GLY A 334 35.48 -9.91 25.14
N PHE A 335 35.02 -11.16 25.19
CA PHE A 335 35.68 -12.23 25.98
C PHE A 335 37.04 -12.59 25.42
N GLY A 336 38.10 -12.52 26.26
CA GLY A 336 39.46 -12.71 25.84
C GLY A 336 40.27 -13.76 26.65
N LYS A 337 39.65 -14.41 27.65
CA LYS A 337 40.35 -15.33 28.56
C LYS A 337 41.02 -16.53 27.91
N GLU A 338 40.50 -16.95 26.74
CA GLU A 338 41.06 -18.05 25.95
C GLU A 338 42.14 -17.58 24.95
N GLY A 339 42.32 -16.26 24.78
CA GLY A 339 43.22 -15.67 23.79
C GLY A 339 42.58 -15.39 22.41
N GLN A 340 41.24 -15.50 22.25
CA GLN A 340 40.56 -15.33 20.98
C GLN A 340 40.57 -13.89 20.45
N LEU A 341 40.96 -12.91 21.27
CA LEU A 341 41.10 -11.53 20.84
C LEU A 341 42.45 -11.25 20.14
N GLY A 342 43.38 -12.21 20.14
CA GLY A 342 44.68 -12.03 19.50
C GLY A 342 45.53 -10.89 20.04
N ASN A 343 45.31 -10.50 21.30
CA ASN A 343 46.09 -9.49 22.03
C ASN A 343 47.02 -10.21 23.02
N ASP A 344 48.09 -9.58 23.49
CA ASP A 344 49.08 -10.21 24.38
C ASP A 344 48.54 -10.60 25.78
N GLY A 345 47.30 -10.24 26.09
CA GLY A 345 46.64 -10.52 27.35
C GLY A 345 45.47 -11.49 27.21
N LYS A 346 45.37 -12.47 28.14
CA LYS A 346 44.19 -13.33 28.29
C LYS A 346 43.12 -12.63 29.16
N HIS A 347 42.70 -11.42 28.74
CA HIS A 347 41.75 -10.60 29.47
C HIS A 347 40.60 -10.15 28.54
N ASN A 348 39.44 -9.90 29.13
CA ASN A 348 38.35 -9.32 28.41
C ASN A 348 38.69 -7.88 27.97
N GLN A 349 38.27 -7.47 26.79
CA GLN A 349 38.47 -6.13 26.27
C GLN A 349 37.09 -5.43 26.15
N LEU A 350 36.95 -4.28 26.82
CA LEU A 350 35.72 -3.52 26.85
C LEU A 350 35.60 -2.53 25.69
N ILE A 351 36.72 -2.26 25.01
CA ILE A 351 36.86 -1.39 23.85
C ILE A 351 37.52 -2.12 22.70
N PRO A 352 37.28 -1.72 21.44
CA PRO A 352 37.98 -2.26 20.29
C PRO A 352 39.49 -2.03 20.36
N LEU A 353 40.30 -3.10 20.35
CA LEU A 353 41.75 -3.03 20.28
C LEU A 353 42.28 -3.77 19.06
N PRO A 354 43.33 -3.29 18.38
CA PRO A 354 43.92 -3.96 17.23
C PRO A 354 44.51 -5.32 17.62
N MET A 355 44.23 -6.34 16.83
CA MET A 355 44.82 -7.67 16.96
C MET A 355 46.32 -7.61 16.60
N LYS A 356 47.14 -8.30 17.37
CA LYS A 356 48.55 -8.50 17.06
C LYS A 356 48.72 -9.75 16.18
N LEU A 357 49.17 -9.52 14.98
CA LEU A 357 49.55 -10.63 14.07
C LEU A 357 50.93 -11.11 14.37
N PRO A 358 51.21 -12.43 14.25
CA PRO A 358 52.53 -13.01 14.62
C PRO A 358 53.71 -12.53 13.77
N SER A 359 53.50 -11.99 12.60
CA SER A 359 54.52 -11.29 11.81
C SER A 359 54.20 -9.79 11.85
N ASN A 360 55.22 -8.95 12.00
CA ASN A 360 55.12 -7.47 11.99
C ASN A 360 54.66 -6.91 10.62
N GLU A 361 54.06 -7.71 9.79
CA GLU A 361 53.44 -7.31 8.54
C GLU A 361 52.11 -6.59 8.80
N GLU A 362 52.16 -5.29 8.73
CA GLU A 362 50.95 -4.48 8.55
C GLU A 362 50.23 -5.03 7.31
N LEU A 363 48.92 -5.25 7.39
CA LEU A 363 48.10 -5.60 6.24
C LEU A 363 47.99 -4.35 5.29
N LYS A 364 49.14 -4.01 4.66
CA LYS A 364 49.27 -2.81 3.85
C LYS A 364 48.35 -2.88 2.65
N LEU A 365 47.78 -1.72 2.28
CA LEU A 365 47.00 -1.50 1.07
C LEU A 365 47.65 -2.02 -0.24
N GLU A 366 48.96 -2.28 -0.26
CA GLU A 366 49.70 -2.84 -1.40
C GLU A 366 49.19 -4.25 -1.80
N HIS A 367 48.57 -4.98 -0.89
CA HIS A 367 47.99 -6.30 -1.17
C HIS A 367 46.62 -6.24 -1.81
N TYR A 368 45.98 -5.07 -1.87
CA TYR A 368 44.69 -4.87 -2.57
C TYR A 368 44.77 -5.14 -4.08
N ASN A 369 45.96 -5.01 -4.67
CA ASN A 369 46.19 -5.31 -6.10
C ASN A 369 46.47 -6.78 -6.38
N SER A 370 46.57 -7.66 -5.37
CA SER A 370 46.90 -9.08 -5.53
C SER A 370 45.69 -9.99 -5.83
N GLY A 371 44.46 -9.46 -5.92
CA GLY A 371 43.24 -10.25 -6.14
C GLY A 371 42.80 -11.09 -4.93
N LYS A 372 43.38 -10.86 -3.74
CA LYS A 372 43.09 -11.56 -2.49
C LYS A 372 42.33 -10.65 -1.53
N GLU A 373 41.44 -11.22 -0.71
CA GLU A 373 40.60 -10.52 0.28
C GLU A 373 40.71 -11.20 1.65
N LEU A 374 40.66 -10.39 2.72
CA LEU A 374 40.63 -10.88 4.10
C LEU A 374 39.23 -11.47 4.39
N THR A 375 39.18 -12.71 4.85
CA THR A 375 37.98 -13.33 5.39
C THR A 375 38.15 -13.57 6.88
N MET A 376 37.23 -12.99 7.66
CA MET A 376 37.21 -13.17 9.12
C MET A 376 36.14 -14.20 9.51
N ILE A 377 36.45 -15.05 10.48
CA ILE A 377 35.52 -16.05 11.02
C ILE A 377 35.63 -16.01 12.53
N ALA A 378 34.52 -15.87 13.23
CA ALA A 378 34.44 -16.00 14.66
C ALA A 378 33.49 -17.11 15.05
N GLY A 379 33.95 -18.02 15.90
CA GLY A 379 33.14 -19.10 16.42
C GLY A 379 32.92 -19.01 17.91
N GLY A 380 32.76 -20.14 18.62
CA GLY A 380 32.55 -20.13 20.07
C GLY A 380 33.55 -19.28 20.82
N ASN A 381 34.78 -19.79 20.98
CA ASN A 381 35.87 -19.09 21.67
C ASN A 381 37.12 -18.95 20.75
N GLN A 382 36.90 -18.83 19.44
CA GLN A 382 38.00 -18.79 18.47
C GLN A 382 37.77 -17.71 17.42
N SER A 383 38.88 -17.15 16.94
CA SER A 383 38.93 -16.20 15.82
C SER A 383 39.88 -16.73 14.76
N ILE A 384 39.49 -16.69 13.52
CA ILE A 384 40.26 -17.16 12.36
C ILE A 384 40.30 -16.04 11.33
N LEU A 385 41.48 -15.67 10.90
CA LEU A 385 41.70 -14.73 9.82
C LEU A 385 42.30 -15.50 8.63
N LEU A 386 41.69 -15.38 7.49
CA LEU A 386 42.09 -16.06 6.23
C LEU A 386 42.31 -15.01 5.15
N TRP A 387 43.44 -15.11 4.46
CA TRP A 387 43.71 -14.32 3.27
C TRP A 387 43.42 -15.19 2.03
N MET A 388 42.30 -14.97 1.36
CA MET A 388 41.82 -15.81 0.29
C MET A 388 41.70 -15.05 -1.02
N GLU A 389 41.72 -15.78 -2.16
CA GLU A 389 41.37 -15.16 -3.46
C GLU A 389 39.96 -14.58 -3.43
N LYS A 390 39.78 -13.41 -4.05
CA LYS A 390 38.51 -12.65 -4.04
C LYS A 390 37.31 -13.46 -4.53
N GLU A 391 37.52 -14.40 -5.46
CA GLU A 391 36.47 -15.31 -5.96
C GLU A 391 35.97 -16.30 -4.89
N ASN A 392 36.77 -16.59 -3.87
CA ASN A 392 36.47 -17.52 -2.78
C ASN A 392 36.10 -16.79 -1.46
N SER A 393 36.09 -15.46 -1.45
CA SER A 393 35.75 -14.68 -0.25
C SER A 393 34.30 -14.88 0.15
N TYR A 394 34.05 -14.96 1.45
CA TYR A 394 32.70 -15.09 2.04
C TYR A 394 31.72 -13.99 1.60
N VAL A 395 32.22 -12.81 1.31
CA VAL A 395 31.44 -11.67 0.84
C VAL A 395 30.89 -11.93 -0.57
N ASN A 396 31.68 -12.58 -1.43
CA ASN A 396 31.27 -12.92 -2.81
C ASN A 396 30.42 -14.20 -2.91
N LEU A 397 30.36 -15.01 -1.84
CA LEU A 397 29.51 -16.21 -1.79
C LEU A 397 28.04 -15.88 -1.52
N ARG A 398 27.68 -14.59 -1.20
CA ARG A 398 26.30 -14.18 -0.98
C ARG A 398 25.56 -13.99 -2.27
N ARG A 399 24.72 -14.94 -2.56
CA ARG A 399 23.73 -14.79 -3.64
C ARG A 399 22.62 -13.89 -3.15
N LYS A 400 22.15 -12.99 -4.03
CA LYS A 400 21.00 -12.14 -3.79
C LYS A 400 19.75 -12.74 -4.44
N ILE A 401 18.58 -12.33 -3.98
CA ILE A 401 17.32 -12.63 -4.66
C ILE A 401 17.37 -12.08 -6.09
N LEU A 402 16.57 -12.68 -6.97
CA LEU A 402 16.56 -12.32 -8.38
C LEU A 402 15.79 -11.01 -8.57
N THR A 403 16.42 -10.03 -9.21
CA THR A 403 15.80 -8.72 -9.48
C THR A 403 16.07 -8.28 -10.91
N LEU A 404 15.20 -7.42 -11.45
CA LEU A 404 15.41 -6.72 -12.70
C LEU A 404 16.51 -5.66 -12.54
N ASN A 405 17.41 -5.58 -13.51
CA ASN A 405 18.33 -4.46 -13.69
C ASN A 405 18.00 -3.73 -15.01
N GLU A 406 18.60 -2.58 -15.26
CA GLU A 406 18.30 -1.74 -16.44
C GLU A 406 18.53 -2.45 -17.78
N GLY A 407 19.43 -3.42 -17.83
CA GLY A 407 19.72 -4.20 -19.03
C GLY A 407 18.77 -5.40 -19.23
N THR A 408 18.08 -5.83 -18.19
CA THR A 408 17.26 -7.05 -18.21
C THR A 408 16.10 -6.99 -19.21
N PRO A 409 15.28 -5.91 -19.28
CA PRO A 409 14.19 -5.82 -20.23
C PRO A 409 14.66 -5.90 -21.69
N LYS A 410 15.73 -5.18 -22.03
CA LYS A 410 16.31 -5.17 -23.38
C LYS A 410 16.84 -6.56 -23.78
N ARG A 411 17.52 -7.25 -22.83
CA ARG A 411 18.00 -8.62 -23.04
C ARG A 411 16.83 -9.58 -23.26
N TRP A 412 15.79 -9.53 -22.44
CA TRP A 412 14.62 -10.39 -22.58
C TRP A 412 13.90 -10.20 -23.93
N ILE A 413 13.77 -8.94 -24.37
CA ILE A 413 13.16 -8.63 -25.68
C ILE A 413 14.02 -9.20 -26.82
N ALA A 414 15.35 -9.14 -26.70
CA ALA A 414 16.26 -9.70 -27.69
C ALA A 414 16.27 -11.23 -27.71
N ASP A 415 16.01 -11.88 -26.59
CA ASP A 415 16.01 -13.34 -26.44
C ASP A 415 14.75 -14.00 -27.04
N VAL A 416 13.69 -13.24 -27.28
CA VAL A 416 12.45 -13.76 -27.86
C VAL A 416 12.71 -14.40 -29.23
N GLY A 417 12.29 -15.66 -29.37
CA GLY A 417 12.53 -16.44 -30.60
C GLY A 417 13.92 -17.09 -30.74
N THR A 418 14.82 -16.88 -29.78
CA THR A 418 16.15 -17.48 -29.75
C THR A 418 16.22 -18.76 -28.88
N LYS A 419 17.34 -19.47 -28.90
CA LYS A 419 17.59 -20.61 -28.01
C LYS A 419 17.65 -20.18 -26.52
N GLN A 420 17.93 -18.92 -26.22
CA GLN A 420 18.01 -18.40 -24.86
C GLN A 420 16.63 -18.18 -24.23
N TRP A 421 15.56 -18.13 -25.02
CA TRP A 421 14.21 -17.90 -24.56
C TRP A 421 13.75 -18.78 -23.40
N GLN A 422 14.18 -20.04 -23.37
CA GLN A 422 13.83 -20.96 -22.25
C GLN A 422 14.40 -20.48 -20.91
N ASN A 423 15.63 -19.94 -20.91
CA ASN A 423 16.25 -19.38 -19.71
C ASN A 423 15.56 -18.07 -19.31
N THR A 424 15.32 -17.20 -20.28
CA THR A 424 14.59 -15.93 -20.08
C THR A 424 13.18 -16.17 -19.54
N LYS A 425 12.44 -17.15 -20.10
CA LYS A 425 11.12 -17.52 -19.58
C LYS A 425 11.17 -17.99 -18.13
N ARG A 426 12.24 -18.71 -17.72
CA ARG A 426 12.43 -19.11 -16.32
C ARG A 426 12.73 -17.90 -15.43
N GLU A 427 13.57 -16.96 -15.86
CA GLU A 427 13.85 -15.72 -15.11
C GLU A 427 12.59 -14.87 -14.93
N ILE A 428 11.77 -14.70 -15.99
CA ILE A 428 10.48 -13.99 -15.91
C ILE A 428 9.58 -14.66 -14.87
N ARG A 429 9.47 -16.00 -14.89
CA ARG A 429 8.66 -16.74 -13.93
C ARG A 429 9.14 -16.53 -12.50
N GLU A 430 10.45 -16.61 -12.25
CA GLU A 430 11.02 -16.43 -10.92
C GLU A 430 10.75 -15.02 -10.37
N ILE A 431 10.84 -13.97 -11.20
CA ILE A 431 10.63 -12.58 -10.78
C ILE A 431 9.14 -12.27 -10.62
N PHE A 432 8.33 -12.58 -11.64
CA PHE A 432 6.91 -12.21 -11.66
C PHE A 432 5.99 -13.16 -10.86
N SER A 433 6.54 -14.20 -10.25
CA SER A 433 5.84 -15.05 -9.29
C SER A 433 6.18 -14.70 -7.83
N SER A 434 7.04 -13.71 -7.58
CA SER A 434 7.51 -13.35 -6.23
C SER A 434 7.32 -11.88 -5.93
N PRO A 435 6.53 -11.53 -4.89
CA PRO A 435 6.41 -10.15 -4.41
C PRO A 435 7.77 -9.53 -4.05
N ALA A 436 8.63 -10.26 -3.33
CA ALA A 436 9.95 -9.79 -2.92
C ALA A 436 10.87 -9.47 -4.11
N CYS A 437 10.86 -10.30 -5.15
CA CYS A 437 11.66 -10.06 -6.36
C CYS A 437 11.15 -8.82 -7.13
N LEU A 438 9.84 -8.62 -7.20
CA LEU A 438 9.24 -7.44 -7.83
C LEU A 438 9.57 -6.16 -7.06
N ILE A 439 9.39 -6.13 -5.75
CA ILE A 439 9.75 -4.98 -4.91
C ILE A 439 11.24 -4.68 -5.05
N GLY A 440 12.10 -5.70 -4.89
CA GLY A 440 13.55 -5.55 -5.02
C GLY A 440 14.02 -5.03 -6.39
N SER A 441 13.23 -5.25 -7.46
CA SER A 441 13.53 -4.78 -8.80
C SER A 441 13.33 -3.27 -9.00
N PHE A 442 12.50 -2.65 -8.15
CA PHE A 442 12.10 -1.27 -8.31
C PHE A 442 12.39 -0.39 -7.08
N LEU A 443 13.27 -0.83 -6.18
CA LEU A 443 13.69 0.00 -5.05
C LEU A 443 14.41 1.26 -5.52
N LYS A 444 14.10 2.40 -4.89
CA LYS A 444 14.81 3.66 -5.05
C LYS A 444 16.21 3.57 -4.42
N GLU A 445 17.18 4.25 -4.97
CA GLU A 445 18.43 4.51 -4.25
C GLU A 445 18.14 5.49 -3.11
N ARG A 446 18.25 5.00 -1.87
CA ARG A 446 17.92 5.78 -0.66
C ARG A 446 18.96 6.89 -0.46
N LEU A 447 18.54 8.13 -0.59
CA LEU A 447 19.25 9.29 -0.07
C LEU A 447 18.90 9.44 1.43
N ALA A 448 19.91 9.64 2.26
CA ALA A 448 19.91 9.50 3.72
C ALA A 448 19.07 10.53 4.51
N ALA A 449 17.83 10.82 4.19
CA ALA A 449 17.02 11.75 5.00
C ALA A 449 15.49 11.61 4.89
N GLU A 450 14.92 10.67 4.14
CA GLU A 450 13.48 10.58 3.98
C GLU A 450 12.89 9.48 4.88
N THR A 451 12.40 9.87 6.03
CA THR A 451 11.49 9.08 6.86
C THR A 451 10.11 9.04 6.21
N MET A 452 9.51 7.85 6.11
CA MET A 452 8.12 7.63 5.67
C MET A 452 7.83 7.74 4.16
N SER A 453 8.80 7.62 3.27
CA SER A 453 8.53 7.57 1.83
C SER A 453 8.36 6.14 1.31
N VAL A 454 7.55 5.97 0.24
CA VAL A 454 7.48 4.72 -0.54
C VAL A 454 8.87 4.36 -1.06
N HIS A 455 9.33 3.15 -0.76
CA HIS A 455 10.68 2.69 -1.13
C HIS A 455 10.81 2.37 -2.62
N VAL A 456 9.69 2.03 -3.30
CA VAL A 456 9.68 1.67 -4.72
C VAL A 456 9.53 2.87 -5.65
N ASP A 457 10.18 2.81 -6.80
CA ASP A 457 10.05 3.77 -7.90
C ASP A 457 8.95 3.34 -8.87
N LEU A 458 7.75 3.92 -8.69
CA LEU A 458 6.57 3.62 -9.50
C LEU A 458 6.73 4.10 -10.96
N SER A 459 7.47 5.19 -11.19
CA SER A 459 7.72 5.71 -12.53
C SER A 459 8.61 4.78 -13.34
N LYS A 460 9.69 4.28 -12.70
CA LYS A 460 10.57 3.26 -13.29
C LYS A 460 9.81 1.97 -13.56
N ALA A 461 8.96 1.53 -12.62
CA ALA A 461 8.12 0.34 -12.78
C ALA A 461 7.19 0.47 -13.99
N ARG A 462 6.44 1.58 -14.09
CA ARG A 462 5.53 1.86 -15.21
C ARG A 462 6.24 1.86 -16.55
N LYS A 463 7.42 2.49 -16.62
CA LYS A 463 8.25 2.51 -17.85
C LYS A 463 8.70 1.10 -18.24
N THR A 464 9.24 0.34 -17.28
CA THR A 464 9.73 -1.02 -17.50
C THR A 464 8.60 -1.96 -17.94
N PHE A 465 7.44 -1.91 -17.31
CA PHE A 465 6.29 -2.71 -17.71
C PHE A 465 5.83 -2.36 -19.13
N LYS A 466 5.76 -1.07 -19.48
CA LYS A 466 5.42 -0.64 -20.85
C LYS A 466 6.41 -1.17 -21.91
N GLU A 467 7.71 -1.27 -21.59
CA GLU A 467 8.71 -1.87 -22.48
C GLU A 467 8.48 -3.39 -22.63
N LEU A 468 8.22 -4.11 -21.54
CA LEU A 468 8.08 -5.56 -21.53
C LEU A 468 6.81 -6.05 -22.26
N ILE A 469 5.71 -5.30 -22.19
CA ILE A 469 4.45 -5.71 -22.83
C ILE A 469 4.44 -5.54 -24.35
N GLN A 470 5.48 -4.98 -24.97
CA GLN A 470 5.60 -4.86 -26.42
C GLN A 470 5.76 -6.20 -27.13
N LYS A 471 6.03 -7.28 -26.41
CA LYS A 471 6.24 -8.64 -26.95
C LYS A 471 5.24 -9.62 -26.36
N ASP A 472 4.37 -10.19 -27.18
CA ASP A 472 3.30 -11.12 -26.80
C ASP A 472 3.82 -12.30 -25.96
N TRP A 473 4.98 -12.83 -26.28
CA TRP A 473 5.56 -13.96 -25.53
C TRP A 473 5.95 -13.59 -24.11
N ILE A 474 6.38 -12.34 -23.89
CA ILE A 474 6.73 -11.83 -22.56
C ILE A 474 5.44 -11.56 -21.80
N ILE A 475 4.48 -10.81 -22.40
CA ILE A 475 3.23 -10.45 -21.76
C ILE A 475 2.43 -11.69 -21.32
N ASN A 476 2.27 -12.69 -22.20
CA ASN A 476 1.58 -13.93 -21.88
C ASN A 476 2.25 -14.70 -20.74
N THR A 477 3.60 -14.67 -20.67
CA THR A 477 4.32 -15.28 -19.55
C THR A 477 4.11 -14.51 -18.27
N ILE A 478 4.11 -13.16 -18.30
CA ILE A 478 3.85 -12.31 -17.14
C ILE A 478 2.42 -12.53 -16.62
N ILE A 479 1.41 -12.48 -17.49
CA ILE A 479 0.01 -12.71 -17.12
C ILE A 479 -0.16 -14.06 -16.42
N THR A 480 0.41 -15.12 -16.99
CA THR A 480 0.38 -16.46 -16.40
C THR A 480 1.01 -16.47 -15.00
N CYS A 481 2.17 -15.80 -14.82
CA CYS A 481 2.87 -15.76 -13.53
C CYS A 481 2.09 -14.94 -12.49
N VAL A 482 1.52 -13.80 -12.88
CA VAL A 482 0.71 -12.97 -11.99
C VAL A 482 -0.54 -13.73 -11.55
N LYS A 483 -1.31 -14.29 -12.50
CA LYS A 483 -2.54 -15.04 -12.24
C LYS A 483 -2.31 -16.29 -11.38
N ASP A 484 -1.39 -17.15 -11.80
CA ASP A 484 -1.27 -18.50 -11.24
C ASP A 484 -0.45 -18.54 -9.94
N ASN A 485 0.46 -17.58 -9.74
CA ASN A 485 1.40 -17.59 -8.62
C ASN A 485 1.36 -16.30 -7.78
N LEU A 486 1.64 -15.13 -8.37
CA LEU A 486 1.87 -13.90 -7.62
C LEU A 486 0.66 -13.48 -6.79
N LEU A 487 -0.54 -13.46 -7.41
CA LEU A 487 -1.78 -13.07 -6.73
C LEU A 487 -2.13 -14.00 -5.55
N LYS A 488 -1.72 -15.28 -5.61
CA LYS A 488 -1.92 -16.26 -4.54
C LYS A 488 -0.91 -16.10 -3.39
N THR A 489 0.22 -15.44 -3.64
CA THR A 489 1.32 -15.27 -2.67
C THR A 489 1.46 -13.83 -2.19
N LEU A 490 0.48 -12.98 -2.47
CA LEU A 490 0.48 -11.59 -2.00
C LEU A 490 0.50 -11.55 -0.46
N PRO A 491 1.31 -10.65 0.14
CA PRO A 491 1.54 -10.60 1.58
C PRO A 491 0.44 -9.83 2.34
N PHE A 492 -0.84 -10.18 2.14
CA PHE A 492 -1.97 -9.44 2.73
C PHE A 492 -2.08 -9.56 4.26
N HIS A 493 -1.37 -10.53 4.89
CA HIS A 493 -1.26 -10.63 6.36
C HIS A 493 -0.08 -9.84 6.94
N SER A 494 0.82 -9.35 6.11
CA SER A 494 1.99 -8.59 6.57
C SER A 494 1.59 -7.20 7.04
N SER A 495 2.10 -6.77 8.21
CA SER A 495 2.00 -5.38 8.68
C SER A 495 3.22 -4.53 8.30
N HIS A 496 4.20 -5.12 7.60
CA HIS A 496 5.41 -4.42 7.19
C HIS A 496 5.18 -3.65 5.89
N GLN A 497 5.40 -2.34 5.94
CA GLN A 497 5.25 -1.44 4.79
C GLN A 497 5.96 -1.98 3.54
N GLU A 498 7.22 -2.39 3.68
CA GLU A 498 8.05 -2.87 2.58
C GLU A 498 7.44 -4.07 1.83
N ALA A 499 6.79 -4.98 2.55
CA ALA A 499 6.09 -6.11 1.93
C ALA A 499 4.83 -5.69 1.15
N LEU A 500 4.11 -4.67 1.66
CA LEU A 500 2.87 -4.19 1.07
C LEU A 500 3.08 -3.33 -0.18
N GLU A 501 4.31 -2.88 -0.46
CA GLU A 501 4.60 -2.05 -1.65
C GLU A 501 4.37 -2.77 -3.00
N VAL A 502 4.26 -4.10 -3.02
CA VAL A 502 3.81 -4.84 -4.20
C VAL A 502 2.42 -4.42 -4.67
N PHE A 503 1.54 -4.01 -3.73
CA PHE A 503 0.20 -3.52 -4.04
C PHE A 503 0.21 -2.13 -4.71
N LEU A 504 1.32 -1.39 -4.62
CA LEU A 504 1.54 -0.15 -5.37
C LEU A 504 2.15 -0.41 -6.76
N LEU A 505 2.95 -1.48 -6.87
CA LEU A 505 3.65 -1.84 -8.11
C LEU A 505 2.72 -2.47 -9.15
N LEU A 506 1.86 -3.41 -8.74
CA LEU A 506 0.98 -4.15 -9.67
C LEU A 506 0.06 -3.22 -10.48
N PRO A 507 -0.57 -2.19 -9.90
CA PRO A 507 -1.39 -1.24 -10.67
C PRO A 507 -0.60 -0.43 -11.72
N GLN A 508 0.74 -0.44 -11.70
CA GLN A 508 1.56 0.21 -12.72
C GLN A 508 1.74 -0.66 -13.97
N CYS A 509 1.38 -1.94 -13.90
CA CYS A 509 1.44 -2.85 -15.03
C CYS A 509 0.21 -2.66 -15.94
N PRO A 510 0.38 -2.35 -17.24
CA PRO A 510 -0.74 -2.07 -18.13
C PRO A 510 -1.74 -3.24 -18.26
N VAL A 511 -1.30 -4.48 -18.04
CA VAL A 511 -2.19 -5.66 -18.10
C VAL A 511 -3.27 -5.63 -17.01
N MET A 512 -3.04 -4.92 -15.89
CA MET A 512 -4.05 -4.72 -14.86
C MET A 512 -5.16 -3.76 -15.29
N HIS A 513 -4.95 -2.99 -16.35
CA HIS A 513 -5.92 -2.03 -16.89
C HIS A 513 -6.62 -2.55 -18.16
N ASP A 514 -6.23 -3.74 -18.64
CA ASP A 514 -6.83 -4.36 -19.80
C ASP A 514 -8.15 -5.04 -19.41
N ILE A 515 -9.22 -4.65 -20.09
CA ILE A 515 -10.58 -5.14 -19.83
C ILE A 515 -10.70 -6.66 -20.03
N ASN A 516 -9.81 -7.28 -20.81
CA ASN A 516 -9.86 -8.73 -21.03
C ASN A 516 -9.35 -9.57 -19.86
N TYR A 517 -8.67 -8.94 -18.89
CA TYR A 517 -8.04 -9.66 -17.77
C TYR A 517 -8.58 -9.24 -16.40
N TRP A 518 -9.60 -8.38 -16.32
CA TRP A 518 -10.13 -7.88 -15.06
C TRP A 518 -10.54 -9.00 -14.10
N GLU A 519 -11.27 -10.01 -14.57
CA GLU A 519 -11.72 -11.15 -13.77
C GLU A 519 -10.56 -11.98 -13.21
N ASN A 520 -9.51 -12.18 -13.99
CA ASN A 520 -8.39 -13.05 -13.65
C ASN A 520 -7.25 -12.34 -12.91
N LEU A 521 -7.17 -11.00 -12.97
CA LEU A 521 -6.10 -10.22 -12.36
C LEU A 521 -6.62 -9.22 -11.33
N VAL A 522 -7.58 -8.36 -11.70
CA VAL A 522 -8.02 -7.26 -10.83
C VAL A 522 -8.91 -7.77 -9.71
N VAL A 523 -9.83 -8.69 -9.98
CA VAL A 523 -10.71 -9.26 -8.95
C VAL A 523 -9.90 -10.03 -7.87
N PRO A 524 -9.01 -10.98 -8.19
CA PRO A 524 -8.19 -11.63 -7.16
C PRO A 524 -7.27 -10.66 -6.42
N PHE A 525 -6.81 -9.59 -7.07
CA PHE A 525 -6.04 -8.52 -6.44
C PHE A 525 -6.90 -7.74 -5.42
N ALA A 526 -8.14 -7.41 -5.79
CA ALA A 526 -9.12 -6.79 -4.91
C ALA A 526 -9.43 -7.68 -3.71
N GLU A 527 -9.66 -8.97 -3.93
CA GLU A 527 -9.90 -9.92 -2.83
C GLU A 527 -8.72 -10.02 -1.86
N ALA A 528 -7.49 -9.95 -2.36
CA ALA A 528 -6.30 -9.96 -1.52
C ALA A 528 -6.25 -8.71 -0.61
N ILE A 529 -6.63 -7.54 -1.12
CA ILE A 529 -6.73 -6.31 -0.32
C ILE A 529 -7.88 -6.42 0.69
N HIS A 530 -9.04 -6.93 0.28
CA HIS A 530 -10.21 -7.10 1.16
C HIS A 530 -9.94 -8.09 2.32
N LYS A 531 -9.06 -9.07 2.13
CA LYS A 531 -8.63 -10.03 3.15
C LYS A 531 -7.55 -9.49 4.10
N MET A 532 -7.07 -8.26 3.90
CA MET A 532 -6.07 -7.65 4.80
C MET A 532 -6.60 -7.50 6.22
N SER A 533 -5.70 -7.66 7.20
CA SER A 533 -6.00 -7.28 8.59
C SER A 533 -6.18 -5.77 8.71
N ASP A 534 -6.88 -5.30 9.74
CA ASP A 534 -7.04 -3.87 10.01
C ASP A 534 -5.69 -3.13 10.08
N GLN A 535 -4.65 -3.77 10.63
CA GLN A 535 -3.32 -3.21 10.71
C GLN A 535 -2.68 -3.08 9.33
N SER A 536 -2.77 -4.11 8.49
CA SER A 536 -2.25 -4.09 7.13
C SER A 536 -2.98 -3.05 6.27
N LEU A 537 -4.31 -2.95 6.42
CA LEU A 537 -5.12 -1.98 5.68
C LEU A 537 -4.78 -0.54 6.07
N ARG A 538 -4.55 -0.24 7.36
CA ARG A 538 -4.09 1.09 7.80
C ARG A 538 -2.75 1.48 7.19
N VAL A 539 -1.82 0.53 7.09
CA VAL A 539 -0.53 0.76 6.41
C VAL A 539 -0.76 1.02 4.91
N MET A 540 -1.67 0.29 4.27
CA MET A 540 -2.02 0.53 2.87
C MET A 540 -2.68 1.89 2.65
N GLU A 541 -3.63 2.30 3.50
CA GLU A 541 -4.24 3.62 3.44
C GLU A 541 -3.17 4.73 3.55
N MET A 542 -2.24 4.58 4.49
CA MET A 542 -1.11 5.51 4.63
C MET A 542 -0.25 5.54 3.35
N LEU A 543 0.09 4.38 2.77
CA LEU A 543 0.84 4.30 1.52
C LEU A 543 0.11 4.99 0.37
N TRP A 544 -1.21 4.81 0.24
CA TRP A 544 -1.99 5.49 -0.79
C TRP A 544 -1.99 7.00 -0.63
N THR A 545 -1.97 7.55 0.61
CA THR A 545 -1.87 9.01 0.84
C THR A 545 -0.52 9.59 0.39
N THR A 546 0.52 8.76 0.25
CA THR A 546 1.86 9.21 -0.20
C THR A 546 2.01 9.17 -1.73
N LEU A 547 1.04 8.63 -2.45
CA LEU A 547 1.07 8.58 -3.91
C LEU A 547 0.97 9.99 -4.52
N GLN A 548 1.51 10.13 -5.73
CA GLN A 548 1.17 11.26 -6.58
C GLN A 548 -0.26 11.08 -7.10
N GLU A 549 -0.95 12.19 -7.33
CA GLU A 549 -2.33 12.22 -7.80
C GLU A 549 -2.58 11.34 -9.03
N SER A 550 -1.68 11.40 -10.02
CA SER A 550 -1.77 10.60 -11.24
C SER A 550 -1.68 9.08 -11.01
N PHE A 551 -0.96 8.64 -9.97
CA PHE A 551 -0.90 7.22 -9.61
C PHE A 551 -2.14 6.79 -8.84
N PHE A 552 -2.64 7.66 -7.96
CA PHE A 552 -3.88 7.42 -7.22
C PHE A 552 -5.09 7.37 -8.17
N SER A 553 -5.22 8.33 -9.08
CA SER A 553 -6.27 8.34 -10.10
C SER A 553 -6.27 7.06 -10.97
N ASN A 554 -5.08 6.61 -11.40
CA ASN A 554 -4.98 5.35 -12.16
C ASN A 554 -5.43 4.13 -11.35
N LEU A 555 -5.12 4.10 -10.04
CA LEU A 555 -5.56 3.02 -9.16
C LEU A 555 -7.08 2.98 -9.04
N VAL A 556 -7.72 4.12 -8.83
CA VAL A 556 -9.20 4.26 -8.80
C VAL A 556 -9.80 3.79 -10.12
N GLN A 557 -9.27 4.26 -11.26
CA GLN A 557 -9.76 3.89 -12.59
C GLN A 557 -9.61 2.39 -12.88
N MET A 558 -8.56 1.74 -12.40
CA MET A 558 -8.39 0.30 -12.54
C MET A 558 -9.54 -0.47 -11.87
N PHE A 559 -9.85 -0.14 -10.61
CA PHE A 559 -10.93 -0.79 -9.88
C PHE A 559 -12.32 -0.41 -10.41
N LYS A 560 -12.52 0.86 -10.80
CA LYS A 560 -13.77 1.32 -11.41
C LYS A 560 -14.09 0.54 -12.69
N ARG A 561 -13.12 0.38 -13.61
CA ARG A 561 -13.31 -0.39 -14.84
C ARG A 561 -13.63 -1.87 -14.58
N ALA A 562 -12.95 -2.47 -13.60
CA ALA A 562 -13.23 -3.84 -13.21
C ALA A 562 -14.64 -3.96 -12.60
N PHE A 563 -15.07 -2.96 -11.83
CA PHE A 563 -16.41 -2.89 -11.26
C PHE A 563 -17.48 -2.75 -12.34
N SER A 564 -17.31 -1.84 -13.32
CA SER A 564 -18.23 -1.68 -14.44
C SER A 564 -18.36 -2.97 -15.27
N ALA A 565 -17.24 -3.65 -15.56
CA ALA A 565 -17.25 -4.92 -16.28
C ALA A 565 -17.97 -6.03 -15.48
N GLN A 566 -17.74 -6.13 -14.17
CA GLN A 566 -18.41 -7.08 -13.31
C GLN A 566 -19.91 -6.76 -13.15
N LEU A 567 -20.28 -5.49 -13.12
CA LEU A 567 -21.67 -5.05 -13.04
C LEU A 567 -22.48 -5.51 -14.26
N HIS A 568 -21.90 -5.40 -15.44
CA HIS A 568 -22.53 -5.87 -16.68
C HIS A 568 -22.79 -7.38 -16.61
N TYR A 569 -21.82 -8.18 -16.19
CA TYR A 569 -21.97 -9.62 -16.01
C TYR A 569 -23.01 -9.99 -14.94
N TRP A 570 -23.06 -9.25 -13.83
CA TRP A 570 -24.02 -9.44 -12.74
C TRP A 570 -25.47 -9.15 -13.18
N ALA A 571 -25.69 -8.10 -13.97
CA ALA A 571 -27.02 -7.73 -14.47
C ALA A 571 -27.66 -8.84 -15.32
N GLU A 572 -26.87 -9.71 -15.96
CA GLU A 572 -27.34 -10.84 -16.74
C GLU A 572 -27.59 -12.12 -15.91
N SER A 573 -27.02 -12.27 -14.72
CA SER A 573 -26.93 -13.57 -14.03
C SER A 573 -27.72 -13.71 -12.73
N ASP A 574 -28.22 -12.63 -12.13
CA ASP A 574 -28.93 -12.62 -10.80
C ASP A 574 -28.21 -13.35 -9.64
N VAL A 575 -26.91 -13.64 -9.78
CA VAL A 575 -26.12 -14.37 -8.79
C VAL A 575 -25.51 -13.40 -7.78
N ILE A 576 -25.51 -13.79 -6.49
CA ILE A 576 -24.79 -13.07 -5.42
C ILE A 576 -23.29 -13.10 -5.73
N ASP A 577 -22.71 -11.92 -6.00
CA ASP A 577 -21.34 -11.83 -6.42
C ASP A 577 -20.42 -11.26 -5.32
N SER A 578 -19.62 -12.14 -4.71
CA SER A 578 -18.61 -11.75 -3.72
C SER A 578 -17.53 -10.83 -4.31
N HIS A 579 -17.27 -10.93 -5.62
CA HIS A 579 -16.28 -10.13 -6.34
C HIS A 579 -16.71 -8.66 -6.43
N LEU A 580 -17.98 -8.44 -6.74
CA LEU A 580 -18.57 -7.10 -6.81
C LEU A 580 -18.49 -6.39 -5.45
N LYS A 581 -18.77 -7.12 -4.37
CA LYS A 581 -18.65 -6.61 -3.00
C LYS A 581 -17.22 -6.23 -2.64
N ALA A 582 -16.24 -7.08 -2.98
CA ALA A 582 -14.82 -6.79 -2.73
C ALA A 582 -14.35 -5.52 -3.46
N LEU A 583 -14.76 -5.33 -4.71
CA LEU A 583 -14.45 -4.12 -5.49
C LEU A 583 -15.09 -2.87 -4.87
N LEU A 584 -16.33 -2.95 -4.40
CA LEU A 584 -17.03 -1.83 -3.73
C LEU A 584 -16.37 -1.43 -2.42
N GLU A 585 -15.98 -2.40 -1.58
CA GLU A 585 -15.31 -2.09 -0.31
C GLU A 585 -13.96 -1.40 -0.53
N ILE A 586 -13.21 -1.79 -1.56
CA ILE A 586 -11.94 -1.12 -1.90
C ILE A 586 -12.19 0.29 -2.42
N LEU A 587 -13.14 0.46 -3.34
CA LEU A 587 -13.50 1.80 -3.83
C LEU A 587 -13.94 2.72 -2.69
N LYS A 588 -14.65 2.19 -1.68
CA LYS A 588 -15.03 2.92 -0.45
C LYS A 588 -13.81 3.37 0.36
N VAL A 589 -12.80 2.51 0.51
CA VAL A 589 -11.55 2.88 1.20
C VAL A 589 -10.80 3.96 0.40
N LEU A 590 -10.69 3.80 -0.92
CA LEU A 590 -10.04 4.78 -1.79
C LEU A 590 -10.80 6.13 -1.79
N HIS A 591 -12.14 6.10 -1.76
CA HIS A 591 -12.94 7.32 -1.64
C HIS A 591 -12.64 8.07 -0.33
N ARG A 592 -12.53 7.35 0.80
CA ARG A 592 -12.11 7.94 2.09
C ARG A 592 -10.71 8.56 2.02
N VAL A 593 -9.75 7.90 1.36
CA VAL A 593 -8.41 8.44 1.13
C VAL A 593 -8.47 9.70 0.25
N ASN A 594 -9.31 9.69 -0.79
CA ASN A 594 -9.53 10.86 -1.64
C ASN A 594 -10.04 12.07 -0.85
N GLN A 595 -11.06 11.89 -0.03
CA GLN A 595 -11.64 12.95 0.80
C GLN A 595 -10.62 13.55 1.77
N ASN A 596 -9.75 12.71 2.35
CA ASN A 596 -8.77 13.14 3.35
C ASN A 596 -7.52 13.80 2.74
N LYS A 597 -7.13 13.47 1.51
CA LYS A 597 -5.83 13.87 0.96
C LYS A 597 -5.89 14.57 -0.40
N PHE A 598 -6.53 13.94 -1.40
CA PHE A 598 -6.41 14.39 -2.79
C PHE A 598 -7.49 15.38 -3.18
N GLN A 599 -8.70 15.22 -2.64
CA GLN A 599 -9.88 16.04 -2.94
C GLN A 599 -10.18 16.12 -4.46
N LEU A 600 -9.91 15.01 -5.17
CA LEU A 600 -10.26 14.88 -6.58
C LEU A 600 -11.79 14.91 -6.74
N PRO A 601 -12.30 15.34 -7.91
CA PRO A 601 -13.73 15.37 -8.20
C PRO A 601 -14.41 14.02 -7.95
N GLU A 602 -15.59 14.01 -7.38
CA GLU A 602 -16.38 12.80 -7.09
C GLU A 602 -16.64 11.97 -8.36
N SER A 603 -16.74 12.61 -9.52
CA SER A 603 -16.93 11.97 -10.83
C SER A 603 -15.88 10.88 -11.16
N ILE A 604 -14.71 10.91 -10.50
CA ILE A 604 -13.70 9.86 -10.68
C ILE A 604 -14.19 8.49 -10.19
N PHE A 605 -15.12 8.48 -9.19
CA PHE A 605 -15.69 7.27 -8.59
C PHE A 605 -17.05 6.91 -9.18
N GLU A 606 -17.77 7.85 -9.78
CA GLU A 606 -19.10 7.64 -10.32
C GLU A 606 -19.11 6.64 -11.48
N VAL A 607 -20.09 5.75 -11.49
CA VAL A 607 -20.26 4.68 -12.47
C VAL A 607 -21.54 4.91 -13.27
N ASP A 608 -21.39 5.35 -14.50
CA ASP A 608 -22.51 5.77 -15.36
C ASP A 608 -23.44 4.62 -15.72
N GLU A 609 -22.88 3.44 -15.89
CA GLU A 609 -23.60 2.22 -16.24
C GLU A 609 -24.65 1.82 -15.18
N LEU A 610 -24.47 2.22 -13.91
CA LEU A 610 -25.46 1.98 -12.86
C LEU A 610 -26.81 2.61 -13.18
N SER A 611 -26.82 3.77 -13.82
CA SER A 611 -28.07 4.44 -14.21
C SER A 611 -28.92 3.61 -15.19
N GLU A 612 -28.30 2.73 -15.97
CA GLU A 612 -28.96 1.90 -16.99
C GLU A 612 -29.32 0.51 -16.46
N TRP A 613 -28.42 -0.10 -15.65
CA TRP A 613 -28.51 -1.51 -15.28
C TRP A 613 -29.17 -1.78 -13.93
N LEU A 614 -29.17 -0.78 -13.00
CA LEU A 614 -29.70 -0.97 -11.66
C LEU A 614 -31.23 -0.83 -11.62
N ASN A 615 -31.92 -1.84 -11.09
CA ASN A 615 -33.33 -1.71 -10.74
C ASN A 615 -33.48 -0.85 -9.48
N PHE A 616 -33.70 0.46 -9.65
CA PHE A 616 -33.78 1.42 -8.53
C PHE A 616 -34.97 1.18 -7.61
N TYR A 617 -36.10 0.69 -8.11
CA TYR A 617 -37.24 0.33 -7.27
C TYR A 617 -36.90 -0.85 -6.35
N GLY A 618 -36.28 -1.89 -6.90
CA GLY A 618 -35.78 -3.02 -6.14
C GLY A 618 -34.71 -2.60 -5.13
N GLU A 619 -33.84 -1.64 -5.49
CA GLU A 619 -32.82 -1.08 -4.60
C GLU A 619 -33.41 -0.30 -3.42
N ALA A 620 -34.40 0.56 -3.67
CA ALA A 620 -35.12 1.30 -2.63
C ALA A 620 -35.84 0.33 -1.67
N HIS A 621 -36.45 -0.74 -2.20
CA HIS A 621 -37.10 -1.77 -1.40
C HIS A 621 -36.11 -2.55 -0.53
N ARG A 622 -34.97 -2.99 -1.08
CA ARG A 622 -33.90 -3.68 -0.31
C ARG A 622 -33.36 -2.79 0.80
N ARG A 623 -33.10 -1.50 0.50
CA ARG A 623 -32.67 -0.52 1.50
C ARG A 623 -33.67 -0.37 2.65
N SER A 624 -34.97 -0.25 2.33
CA SER A 624 -36.05 -0.15 3.33
C SER A 624 -36.14 -1.40 4.21
N SER A 625 -36.09 -2.58 3.60
CA SER A 625 -36.14 -3.86 4.29
C SER A 625 -34.93 -4.11 5.22
N TRP A 626 -33.71 -3.73 4.78
CA TRP A 626 -32.50 -3.84 5.57
C TRP A 626 -32.57 -2.99 6.85
N LYS A 627 -33.11 -1.77 6.75
CA LYS A 627 -33.29 -0.88 7.90
C LYS A 627 -34.27 -1.41 8.94
N MET A 628 -35.33 -2.10 8.52
CA MET A 628 -36.32 -2.67 9.42
C MET A 628 -35.78 -3.89 10.21
N ASN A 629 -34.89 -4.69 9.60
CA ASN A 629 -34.45 -5.95 10.16
C ASN A 629 -33.16 -5.88 10.99
N GLY A 630 -32.44 -4.73 10.98
CA GLY A 630 -31.18 -4.54 11.73
C GLY A 630 -30.04 -5.48 11.31
N ASP A 631 -28.90 -5.38 12.00
CA ASP A 631 -27.67 -6.18 11.76
C ASP A 631 -27.80 -7.70 12.05
N THR A 632 -28.95 -8.19 12.48
CA THR A 632 -29.18 -9.62 12.72
C THR A 632 -29.08 -10.47 11.44
N ALA A 633 -29.00 -9.83 10.29
CA ALA A 633 -28.84 -10.44 8.97
C ALA A 633 -27.38 -10.65 8.52
N ALA A 634 -26.40 -10.41 9.37
CA ALA A 634 -24.97 -10.52 9.03
C ALA A 634 -24.51 -11.92 8.57
N ASN A 635 -25.34 -12.95 8.72
CA ASN A 635 -25.03 -14.35 8.35
C ASN A 635 -25.81 -14.90 7.15
N ALA A 636 -26.62 -14.08 6.45
CA ALA A 636 -27.34 -14.56 5.28
C ALA A 636 -26.70 -13.98 4.02
N GLN A 637 -26.68 -14.76 2.95
CA GLN A 637 -26.32 -14.36 1.59
C GLN A 637 -27.34 -13.33 1.04
N TYR A 638 -27.27 -12.08 1.56
CA TYR A 638 -28.12 -11.02 1.03
C TYR A 638 -27.52 -10.40 -0.23
N PRO A 639 -28.37 -10.00 -1.19
CA PRO A 639 -27.90 -9.26 -2.36
C PRO A 639 -27.26 -7.92 -1.95
N ILE A 640 -26.32 -7.45 -2.74
CA ILE A 640 -25.62 -6.18 -2.52
C ILE A 640 -26.62 -5.02 -2.50
N ILE A 641 -26.48 -4.14 -1.53
CA ILE A 641 -27.22 -2.88 -1.45
C ILE A 641 -26.30 -1.75 -1.90
N PHE A 642 -26.41 -1.34 -3.15
CA PHE A 642 -25.54 -0.33 -3.75
C PHE A 642 -25.67 1.05 -3.09
N SER A 643 -26.84 1.37 -2.54
CA SER A 643 -27.08 2.62 -1.82
C SER A 643 -26.35 2.76 -0.48
N GLN A 644 -25.57 1.73 -0.06
CA GLN A 644 -24.55 1.84 1.00
C GLN A 644 -23.22 2.44 0.50
N TYR A 645 -23.08 2.66 -0.81
CA TYR A 645 -21.89 3.20 -1.48
C TYR A 645 -22.27 4.42 -2.34
N PRO A 646 -22.78 5.52 -1.75
CA PRO A 646 -23.37 6.64 -2.49
C PRO A 646 -22.40 7.31 -3.46
N PHE A 647 -21.10 7.23 -3.23
CA PHE A 647 -20.05 7.83 -4.06
C PHE A 647 -19.93 7.21 -5.47
N ILE A 648 -20.56 6.05 -5.73
CA ILE A 648 -20.54 5.44 -7.07
C ILE A 648 -21.69 5.95 -7.95
N PHE A 649 -22.70 6.63 -7.37
CA PHE A 649 -23.87 7.12 -8.10
C PHE A 649 -23.57 8.47 -8.77
N ASN A 650 -23.77 8.53 -10.09
CA ASN A 650 -23.86 9.80 -10.79
C ASN A 650 -25.22 10.48 -10.52
N ILE A 651 -25.37 11.72 -10.93
CA ILE A 651 -26.58 12.50 -10.68
C ILE A 651 -27.88 11.79 -11.14
N LEU A 652 -27.84 11.13 -12.31
CA LEU A 652 -29.00 10.42 -12.85
C LEU A 652 -29.40 9.22 -11.98
N SER A 653 -28.41 8.47 -11.47
CA SER A 653 -28.65 7.36 -10.54
C SER A 653 -29.23 7.84 -9.21
N LYS A 654 -28.72 8.96 -8.67
CA LYS A 654 -29.23 9.60 -7.44
C LYS A 654 -30.69 10.03 -7.64
N ILE A 655 -31.04 10.67 -8.75
CA ILE A 655 -32.41 11.08 -9.12
C ILE A 655 -33.33 9.85 -9.21
N LYS A 656 -32.90 8.80 -9.96
CA LYS A 656 -33.69 7.58 -10.10
C LYS A 656 -33.94 6.88 -8.76
N LEU A 657 -32.95 6.88 -7.86
CA LEU A 657 -33.12 6.32 -6.51
C LEU A 657 -34.10 7.15 -5.66
N LEU A 658 -34.01 8.49 -5.72
CA LEU A 658 -34.93 9.39 -5.02
C LEU A 658 -36.37 9.17 -5.47
N TYR A 659 -36.60 9.08 -6.78
CA TYR A 659 -37.95 8.83 -7.33
C TYR A 659 -38.46 7.42 -7.01
N ALA A 660 -37.56 6.43 -7.03
CA ALA A 660 -37.92 5.08 -6.64
C ALA A 660 -38.33 4.97 -5.16
N ASP A 661 -37.66 5.68 -4.25
CA ASP A 661 -38.05 5.76 -2.83
C ASP A 661 -39.42 6.42 -2.68
N SER A 662 -39.69 7.50 -3.43
CA SER A 662 -40.99 8.19 -3.42
C SER A 662 -42.11 7.27 -3.88
N LEU A 663 -41.93 6.57 -5.01
CA LEU A 663 -42.88 5.59 -5.55
C LEU A 663 -43.12 4.42 -4.57
N LEU A 664 -42.06 3.92 -3.94
CA LEU A 664 -42.17 2.86 -2.93
C LEU A 664 -43.07 3.30 -1.75
N LYS A 665 -42.84 4.51 -1.24
CA LYS A 665 -43.64 5.06 -0.12
C LYS A 665 -45.13 5.23 -0.50
N ILE A 666 -45.39 5.75 -1.68
CA ILE A 666 -46.76 5.85 -2.21
C ILE A 666 -47.41 4.46 -2.26
N GLN A 667 -46.70 3.46 -2.76
CA GLN A 667 -47.21 2.10 -2.91
C GLN A 667 -47.41 1.38 -1.58
N GLU A 668 -46.46 1.53 -0.63
CA GLU A 668 -46.61 1.02 0.74
C GLU A 668 -47.88 1.57 1.41
N ARG A 669 -48.18 2.85 1.22
CA ARG A 669 -49.43 3.48 1.75
C ARG A 669 -50.69 2.97 1.09
N LYS A 670 -50.69 2.81 -0.25
CA LYS A 670 -51.81 2.19 -0.98
C LYS A 670 -52.09 0.77 -0.49
N ILE A 671 -51.06 -0.06 -0.33
CA ILE A 671 -51.21 -1.44 0.15
C ILE A 671 -51.76 -1.45 1.58
N ARG A 672 -51.22 -0.62 2.48
CA ARG A 672 -51.69 -0.53 3.88
C ARG A 672 -53.16 -0.12 3.94
N ALA A 673 -53.58 0.87 3.18
CA ALA A 673 -54.98 1.29 3.08
C ALA A 673 -55.88 0.16 2.57
N CYS A 674 -55.48 -0.58 1.55
CA CYS A 674 -56.22 -1.76 1.05
C CYS A 674 -56.32 -2.86 2.10
N MET A 675 -55.25 -3.14 2.84
CA MET A 675 -55.27 -4.16 3.92
C MET A 675 -56.16 -3.80 5.09
N THR A 676 -56.22 -2.49 5.46
CA THR A 676 -57.14 -2.01 6.49
C THR A 676 -58.59 -2.10 6.06
N LEU A 677 -58.91 -1.68 4.81
CA LEU A 677 -60.24 -1.79 4.22
C LEU A 677 -60.71 -3.26 4.11
N ALA A 678 -59.76 -4.19 3.90
CA ALA A 678 -60.04 -5.64 3.88
C ALA A 678 -60.18 -6.26 5.32
N GLY A 679 -60.04 -5.48 6.37
CA GLY A 679 -60.12 -5.97 7.76
C GLY A 679 -58.93 -6.84 8.20
N ILE A 680 -57.81 -6.83 7.51
CA ILE A 680 -56.61 -7.64 7.80
C ILE A 680 -55.77 -6.99 8.88
N LEU A 681 -55.80 -5.65 9.00
CA LEU A 681 -55.05 -4.88 10.02
C LEU A 681 -56.05 -4.26 11.03
N VAL A 682 -55.75 -4.32 12.31
CA VAL A 682 -56.56 -3.73 13.38
C VAL A 682 -56.27 -2.22 13.44
N GLN A 683 -57.30 -1.42 13.58
CA GLN A 683 -57.25 0.04 13.60
C GLN A 683 -56.58 0.54 14.92
N GLU A 684 -55.38 1.12 14.78
CA GLU A 684 -54.78 1.95 15.82
C GLU A 684 -54.51 3.37 15.36
N GLU A 685 -54.78 3.71 14.10
CA GLU A 685 -54.47 5.04 13.49
C GLU A 685 -55.76 5.81 13.19
N SER A 686 -55.69 7.15 13.20
CA SER A 686 -56.81 8.05 12.86
C SER A 686 -57.43 7.74 11.49
N GLU A 687 -58.71 8.01 11.28
CA GLU A 687 -59.44 7.81 10.00
C GLU A 687 -58.74 8.44 8.81
N PHE A 688 -58.00 9.57 9.00
CA PHE A 688 -57.24 10.27 7.98
C PHE A 688 -55.98 9.53 7.56
N ALA A 689 -55.39 8.71 8.43
CA ALA A 689 -54.20 7.92 8.10
C ALA A 689 -54.45 6.80 7.11
N LEU A 690 -55.70 6.43 6.90
CA LEU A 690 -56.16 5.39 5.97
C LEU A 690 -56.32 5.84 4.53
N VAL A 691 -56.35 7.16 4.26
CA VAL A 691 -56.51 7.68 2.89
C VAL A 691 -55.15 7.63 2.19
N PRO A 692 -55.02 6.90 1.06
CA PRO A 692 -53.74 6.71 0.37
C PRO A 692 -53.25 7.96 -0.39
N THR A 693 -54.04 9.02 -0.44
CA THR A 693 -53.81 10.24 -1.24
C THR A 693 -53.90 11.49 -0.35
N VAL A 694 -53.13 12.52 -0.71
CA VAL A 694 -53.32 13.89 -0.22
C VAL A 694 -54.13 14.64 -1.26
N ASN A 695 -55.37 15.00 -0.94
CA ASN A 695 -56.26 15.69 -1.86
C ASN A 695 -56.32 17.17 -1.49
N LEU A 696 -55.92 18.05 -2.42
CA LEU A 696 -56.01 19.48 -2.25
C LEU A 696 -57.04 20.06 -3.23
N ARG A 697 -58.07 20.71 -2.68
CA ARG A 697 -59.09 21.41 -3.46
C ARG A 697 -58.89 22.91 -3.34
N ILE A 698 -58.60 23.58 -4.44
CA ILE A 698 -58.02 24.91 -4.46
C ILE A 698 -58.83 25.83 -5.33
N ARG A 699 -59.07 27.08 -4.85
CA ARG A 699 -59.60 28.16 -5.63
C ARG A 699 -58.47 28.94 -6.29
N ARG A 700 -58.49 29.21 -7.57
CA ARG A 700 -57.43 29.93 -8.27
C ARG A 700 -57.13 31.29 -7.67
N ASN A 701 -58.19 32.03 -7.19
CA ASN A 701 -58.01 33.34 -6.59
C ASN A 701 -57.55 33.35 -5.14
N HIS A 702 -57.45 32.20 -4.51
CA HIS A 702 -57.00 32.01 -3.11
C HIS A 702 -56.01 30.84 -3.03
N LEU A 703 -55.11 30.74 -4.01
CA LEU A 703 -54.20 29.60 -4.19
C LEU A 703 -53.36 29.35 -2.95
N VAL A 704 -52.58 30.33 -2.49
CA VAL A 704 -51.68 30.20 -1.34
C VAL A 704 -52.44 29.95 -0.05
N GLU A 705 -53.55 30.68 0.17
CA GLU A 705 -54.34 30.57 1.41
C GLU A 705 -54.97 29.17 1.55
N ASP A 706 -55.60 28.67 0.49
CA ASP A 706 -56.24 27.36 0.48
C ASP A 706 -55.22 26.24 0.70
N VAL A 707 -54.03 26.33 0.06
CA VAL A 707 -52.94 25.36 0.23
C VAL A 707 -52.41 25.36 1.64
N LEU A 708 -52.06 26.54 2.18
CA LEU A 708 -51.49 26.60 3.53
C LEU A 708 -52.49 26.17 4.59
N HIS A 709 -53.77 26.52 4.43
CA HIS A 709 -54.85 26.11 5.34
C HIS A 709 -55.01 24.58 5.32
N GLN A 710 -55.09 23.94 4.14
CA GLN A 710 -55.31 22.53 4.02
C GLN A 710 -54.04 21.75 4.49
N LEU A 711 -52.81 22.17 4.09
CA LEU A 711 -51.58 21.50 4.53
C LEU A 711 -51.34 21.65 6.04
N SER A 712 -51.80 22.73 6.69
CA SER A 712 -51.67 22.88 8.14
C SER A 712 -52.46 21.82 8.93
N GLN A 713 -53.48 21.21 8.34
CA GLN A 713 -54.26 20.11 8.93
C GLN A 713 -53.49 18.80 8.97
N PHE A 714 -52.48 18.63 8.12
CA PHE A 714 -51.62 17.43 8.02
C PHE A 714 -50.31 17.55 8.85
N GLU A 715 -50.26 18.48 9.83
CA GLU A 715 -48.98 18.71 10.57
C GLU A 715 -48.44 17.49 11.26
N ASN A 716 -49.29 16.59 11.77
CA ASN A 716 -48.90 15.37 12.47
C ASN A 716 -49.00 14.11 11.58
N GLU A 717 -49.36 14.26 10.30
CA GLU A 717 -49.55 13.15 9.40
C GLU A 717 -48.40 12.96 8.42
N ASP A 718 -48.25 11.73 7.91
CA ASP A 718 -47.30 11.42 6.85
C ASP A 718 -47.80 11.93 5.49
N LEU A 719 -47.11 12.92 4.93
CA LEU A 719 -47.40 13.52 3.64
C LEU A 719 -46.78 12.75 2.45
N ARG A 720 -46.07 11.65 2.71
CA ARG A 720 -45.45 10.78 1.67
C ARG A 720 -46.49 9.89 1.03
N ARG A 721 -47.49 10.53 0.38
CA ARG A 721 -48.63 9.93 -0.31
C ARG A 721 -48.74 10.52 -1.70
N GLU A 722 -49.57 9.91 -2.55
CA GLU A 722 -49.87 10.46 -3.87
C GLU A 722 -50.65 11.77 -3.72
N LEU A 723 -50.19 12.83 -4.37
CA LEU A 723 -50.80 14.15 -4.34
C LEU A 723 -51.84 14.26 -5.47
N TRP A 724 -53.02 14.67 -5.12
CA TRP A 724 -54.09 14.98 -6.07
C TRP A 724 -54.52 16.42 -5.93
N ILE A 725 -54.51 17.18 -7.06
CA ILE A 725 -54.89 18.57 -7.11
C ILE A 725 -56.18 18.72 -7.91
N SER A 726 -57.13 19.49 -7.38
CA SER A 726 -58.33 19.87 -8.08
C SER A 726 -58.61 21.36 -7.93
N PHE A 727 -58.78 22.08 -9.04
CA PHE A 727 -59.20 23.47 -9.06
C PHE A 727 -60.71 23.53 -8.99
N SER A 728 -61.24 24.35 -8.04
CA SER A 728 -62.62 24.44 -7.79
C SER A 728 -63.39 25.14 -8.98
N GLY A 729 -64.35 24.43 -9.55
CA GLY A 729 -65.07 24.86 -10.73
C GLY A 729 -64.51 24.36 -12.07
N GLU A 730 -63.41 23.63 -12.05
CA GLU A 730 -62.82 23.04 -13.27
C GLU A 730 -63.05 21.53 -13.30
N ILE A 731 -63.32 21.01 -14.49
CA ILE A 731 -63.45 19.58 -14.74
C ILE A 731 -62.19 19.15 -15.47
N GLY A 732 -61.30 18.41 -14.75
CA GLY A 732 -60.10 17.86 -15.35
C GLY A 732 -59.58 16.69 -14.55
N TYR A 733 -59.01 15.70 -15.23
CA TYR A 733 -58.24 14.62 -14.59
C TYR A 733 -56.76 15.00 -14.58
N ASP A 734 -56.11 14.84 -13.43
CA ASP A 734 -54.70 15.13 -13.29
C ASP A 734 -53.84 13.99 -13.90
N PHE A 735 -53.37 14.19 -15.11
CA PHE A 735 -52.40 13.34 -15.80
C PHE A 735 -50.96 13.90 -15.65
N GLY A 736 -50.70 14.73 -14.66
CA GLY A 736 -49.39 15.37 -14.38
C GLY A 736 -49.36 16.87 -14.69
N GLY A 737 -50.06 17.34 -15.70
CA GLY A 737 -50.13 18.75 -16.09
C GLY A 737 -50.73 19.68 -15.03
N VAL A 738 -51.76 19.23 -14.35
CA VAL A 738 -52.43 20.01 -13.28
C VAL A 738 -51.50 20.22 -12.09
N LYS A 739 -50.71 19.22 -11.70
CA LYS A 739 -49.70 19.33 -10.63
C LYS A 739 -48.58 20.29 -11.01
N THR A 740 -48.07 20.19 -12.22
CA THR A 740 -47.00 21.07 -12.72
C THR A 740 -47.47 22.54 -12.73
N GLU A 741 -48.66 22.81 -13.28
CA GLU A 741 -49.25 24.17 -13.23
C GLU A 741 -49.46 24.64 -11.81
N PHE A 742 -50.00 23.80 -10.93
CA PHE A 742 -50.22 24.10 -9.52
C PHE A 742 -48.93 24.56 -8.84
N PHE A 743 -47.84 23.77 -8.90
CA PHE A 743 -46.56 24.09 -8.27
C PHE A 743 -45.96 25.37 -8.87
N TYR A 744 -46.02 25.53 -10.20
CA TYR A 744 -45.54 26.71 -10.89
C TYR A 744 -46.24 27.98 -10.36
N CYS A 745 -47.59 28.03 -10.38
CA CYS A 745 -48.34 29.18 -9.90
C CYS A 745 -48.14 29.46 -8.40
N LEU A 746 -48.04 28.38 -7.59
CA LEU A 746 -47.87 28.49 -6.17
C LEU A 746 -46.50 29.08 -5.79
N PHE A 747 -45.44 28.60 -6.41
CA PHE A 747 -44.11 29.14 -6.17
C PHE A 747 -43.98 30.58 -6.68
N GLU A 748 -44.52 30.88 -7.88
CA GLU A 748 -44.52 32.22 -8.42
C GLU A 748 -45.21 33.22 -7.46
N GLU A 749 -46.36 32.87 -6.87
CA GLU A 749 -47.08 33.75 -5.94
C GLU A 749 -46.37 33.91 -4.60
N MET A 750 -45.84 32.81 -4.02
CA MET A 750 -45.20 32.81 -2.70
C MET A 750 -43.83 33.48 -2.70
N THR A 751 -43.14 33.51 -3.82
CA THR A 751 -41.79 34.10 -3.93
C THR A 751 -41.81 35.54 -4.46
N ARG A 752 -42.95 36.08 -4.83
CA ARG A 752 -43.03 37.51 -5.24
C ARG A 752 -42.58 38.45 -4.13
N PRO A 753 -41.78 39.50 -4.43
CA PRO A 753 -41.35 40.47 -3.44
C PRO A 753 -42.51 41.14 -2.68
N GLU A 754 -43.62 41.38 -3.37
CA GLU A 754 -44.81 41.98 -2.81
C GLU A 754 -45.50 41.10 -1.76
N TYR A 755 -45.39 39.76 -1.90
CA TYR A 755 -45.90 38.82 -0.91
C TYR A 755 -45.14 38.98 0.42
N GLY A 756 -43.83 39.29 0.35
CA GLY A 756 -43.01 39.70 1.50
C GLY A 756 -42.61 38.57 2.44
N MET A 757 -42.61 37.34 1.96
CA MET A 757 -42.12 36.17 2.71
C MET A 757 -40.60 36.12 2.75
N PHE A 758 -39.93 36.54 1.69
CA PHE A 758 -38.49 36.54 1.53
C PHE A 758 -37.96 37.94 1.25
N ILE A 759 -36.67 38.14 1.49
CA ILE A 759 -35.95 39.36 1.12
C ILE A 759 -35.21 39.15 -0.18
N TYR A 760 -35.06 40.21 -0.95
CA TYR A 760 -34.24 40.32 -2.15
C TYR A 760 -33.21 41.40 -1.89
N PRO A 761 -31.91 41.04 -1.69
CA PRO A 761 -30.84 42.04 -1.57
C PRO A 761 -30.78 42.94 -2.80
N GLU A 762 -30.23 44.14 -2.67
CA GLU A 762 -30.03 45.08 -3.78
C GLU A 762 -29.12 44.44 -4.86
N ASP A 763 -29.52 44.57 -6.11
CA ASP A 763 -28.84 44.01 -7.30
C ASP A 763 -28.69 42.47 -7.32
N ALA A 764 -29.53 41.75 -6.55
CA ALA A 764 -29.53 40.31 -6.49
C ALA A 764 -30.65 39.64 -7.28
N SER A 765 -30.36 38.56 -7.95
CA SER A 765 -31.36 37.70 -8.60
C SER A 765 -31.94 36.64 -7.66
N TYR A 766 -31.39 36.49 -6.47
CA TYR A 766 -31.73 35.49 -5.50
C TYR A 766 -32.42 36.04 -4.25
N MET A 767 -33.33 35.24 -3.70
CA MET A 767 -34.02 35.57 -2.44
C MET A 767 -33.36 34.93 -1.24
N TRP A 768 -33.60 35.46 -0.05
CA TRP A 768 -33.16 34.86 1.20
C TRP A 768 -34.22 35.04 2.31
N PHE A 769 -34.02 34.30 3.40
CA PHE A 769 -34.87 34.40 4.58
C PHE A 769 -34.67 35.76 5.26
N PRO A 770 -35.77 36.41 5.75
CA PRO A 770 -35.66 37.68 6.46
C PRO A 770 -35.13 37.52 7.88
N VAL A 771 -34.44 38.55 8.39
CA VAL A 771 -34.00 38.63 9.80
C VAL A 771 -35.21 38.77 10.72
N ASN A 772 -36.17 39.62 10.33
CA ASN A 772 -37.41 39.86 11.05
C ASN A 772 -38.63 39.44 10.19
N PRO A 773 -39.08 38.19 10.33
CA PRO A 773 -40.14 37.65 9.48
C PRO A 773 -41.45 38.36 9.71
N LYS A 774 -42.16 38.75 8.64
CA LYS A 774 -43.52 39.31 8.69
C LYS A 774 -44.56 38.24 9.03
N PHE A 775 -44.25 36.98 8.73
CA PHE A 775 -45.17 35.88 8.93
C PHE A 775 -44.69 34.97 10.06
N GLU A 776 -45.64 34.22 10.66
CA GLU A 776 -45.31 33.22 11.67
C GLU A 776 -44.33 32.15 11.10
N VAL A 777 -43.44 31.63 11.95
CA VAL A 777 -42.42 30.66 11.60
C VAL A 777 -43.03 29.38 10.97
N LYS A 778 -44.27 29.06 11.40
CA LYS A 778 -45.04 27.94 10.84
C LYS A 778 -45.25 28.06 9.31
N ARG A 779 -45.32 29.29 8.75
CA ARG A 779 -45.47 29.47 7.30
C ARG A 779 -44.22 28.99 6.52
N TYR A 780 -43.04 29.18 7.09
CA TYR A 780 -41.79 28.68 6.50
C TYR A 780 -41.66 27.14 6.59
N PHE A 781 -42.22 26.54 7.67
CA PHE A 781 -42.39 25.10 7.72
C PHE A 781 -43.26 24.59 6.58
N LEU A 782 -44.44 25.20 6.37
CA LEU A 782 -45.34 24.82 5.27
C LEU A 782 -44.71 25.04 3.88
N PHE A 783 -43.93 26.12 3.71
CA PHE A 783 -43.17 26.32 2.48
C PHE A 783 -42.13 25.20 2.26
N GLY A 784 -41.43 24.78 3.32
CA GLY A 784 -40.56 23.61 3.27
C GLY A 784 -41.31 22.31 2.86
N VAL A 785 -42.50 22.11 3.40
CA VAL A 785 -43.39 20.99 3.01
C VAL A 785 -43.75 21.07 1.52
N ILE A 786 -44.09 22.26 1.00
CA ILE A 786 -44.44 22.47 -0.42
C ILE A 786 -43.24 22.14 -1.31
N CYS A 787 -42.04 22.63 -0.98
CA CYS A 787 -40.79 22.27 -1.69
C CYS A 787 -40.54 20.78 -1.67
N GLY A 788 -40.73 20.14 -0.51
CA GLY A 788 -40.62 18.69 -0.39
C GLY A 788 -41.63 17.91 -1.22
N LEU A 789 -42.93 18.36 -1.24
CA LEU A 789 -43.97 17.74 -2.06
C LEU A 789 -43.73 17.91 -3.56
N SER A 790 -43.19 19.05 -4.00
CA SER A 790 -42.79 19.25 -5.39
C SER A 790 -41.78 18.21 -5.81
N LEU A 791 -40.68 18.09 -5.06
CA LEU A 791 -39.61 17.10 -5.33
C LEU A 791 -40.12 15.65 -5.23
N PHE A 792 -40.92 15.34 -4.21
CA PHE A 792 -41.48 14.00 -3.99
C PHE A 792 -42.42 13.55 -5.13
N ASN A 793 -43.12 14.50 -5.77
CA ASN A 793 -43.98 14.25 -6.92
C ASN A 793 -43.31 14.52 -8.29
N CYS A 794 -41.96 14.57 -8.32
CA CYS A 794 -41.19 14.77 -9.56
C CYS A 794 -41.48 16.09 -10.29
N ASN A 795 -41.79 17.17 -9.55
CA ASN A 795 -41.95 18.50 -10.10
C ASN A 795 -40.77 19.39 -9.72
N VAL A 796 -40.45 20.31 -10.61
CA VAL A 796 -39.42 21.33 -10.41
C VAL A 796 -40.00 22.50 -9.62
N ALA A 797 -39.24 23.01 -8.66
CA ALA A 797 -39.63 24.18 -7.87
C ALA A 797 -38.93 25.43 -8.43
N ASN A 798 -39.68 26.33 -9.07
CA ASN A 798 -39.12 27.62 -9.51
C ASN A 798 -38.91 28.56 -8.31
N ILE A 799 -37.83 28.33 -7.57
CA ILE A 799 -37.50 29.09 -6.36
C ILE A 799 -36.08 29.72 -6.52
N PRO A 800 -35.99 31.06 -6.58
CA PRO A 800 -34.72 31.76 -6.81
C PRO A 800 -33.85 31.84 -5.55
N PHE A 801 -33.44 30.67 -5.00
CA PHE A 801 -32.50 30.61 -3.90
C PHE A 801 -31.06 30.41 -4.38
N PRO A 802 -30.05 30.98 -3.69
CA PRO A 802 -28.65 30.76 -3.97
C PRO A 802 -28.19 29.36 -3.54
N LEU A 803 -27.01 28.95 -3.98
CA LEU A 803 -26.39 27.66 -3.61
C LEU A 803 -26.33 27.44 -2.09
N ALA A 804 -26.25 28.52 -1.31
CA ALA A 804 -26.23 28.48 0.16
C ALA A 804 -27.40 27.71 0.77
N LEU A 805 -28.62 27.75 0.18
CA LEU A 805 -29.77 26.98 0.66
C LEU A 805 -29.49 25.48 0.62
N PHE A 806 -28.96 24.99 -0.50
CA PHE A 806 -28.70 23.58 -0.73
C PHE A 806 -27.52 23.09 0.11
N LYS A 807 -26.48 23.91 0.30
CA LYS A 807 -25.41 23.67 1.28
C LYS A 807 -25.98 23.48 2.68
N LYS A 808 -26.87 24.36 3.13
CA LYS A 808 -27.49 24.26 4.46
C LYS A 808 -28.41 23.05 4.60
N LEU A 809 -29.19 22.69 3.58
CA LEU A 809 -29.96 21.46 3.59
C LEU A 809 -29.07 20.22 3.78
N LEU A 810 -27.89 20.20 3.18
CA LEU A 810 -26.90 19.13 3.30
C LEU A 810 -25.96 19.28 4.52
N ALA A 811 -26.28 20.17 5.46
CA ALA A 811 -25.45 20.49 6.64
C ALA A 811 -24.00 20.92 6.28
N LYS A 812 -23.79 21.50 5.09
CA LYS A 812 -22.52 22.13 4.69
C LYS A 812 -22.55 23.62 5.02
N THR A 813 -21.42 24.17 5.41
CA THR A 813 -21.29 25.61 5.75
C THR A 813 -21.21 26.47 4.50
N PRO A 814 -22.06 27.50 4.34
CA PRO A 814 -21.89 28.51 3.31
C PRO A 814 -20.60 29.33 3.50
N SER A 815 -20.08 29.85 2.40
CA SER A 815 -18.80 30.58 2.30
C SER A 815 -19.01 32.01 1.79
N LEU A 816 -17.94 32.80 1.69
CA LEU A 816 -17.97 34.12 1.09
C LEU A 816 -18.39 34.07 -0.41
N GLU A 817 -18.07 32.98 -1.12
CA GLU A 817 -18.50 32.81 -2.51
C GLU A 817 -20.03 32.71 -2.62
N ASP A 818 -20.68 32.05 -1.67
CA ASP A 818 -22.15 31.99 -1.60
C ASP A 818 -22.76 33.36 -1.29
N LEU A 819 -22.02 34.18 -0.53
CA LEU A 819 -22.49 35.56 -0.27
C LEU A 819 -22.31 36.44 -1.51
N LYS A 820 -21.31 36.22 -2.35
CA LYS A 820 -21.19 36.91 -3.65
C LYS A 820 -22.34 36.54 -4.59
N GLU A 821 -22.83 35.31 -4.52
CA GLU A 821 -24.03 34.89 -5.27
C GLU A 821 -25.28 35.55 -4.75
N LEU A 822 -25.49 35.60 -3.41
CA LEU A 822 -26.68 36.19 -2.78
C LEU A 822 -26.68 37.73 -2.82
N SER A 823 -25.57 38.37 -2.54
CA SER A 823 -25.38 39.83 -2.52
C SER A 823 -24.02 40.18 -3.14
N PRO A 824 -23.99 40.41 -4.48
CA PRO A 824 -22.77 40.71 -5.20
C PRO A 824 -22.02 41.94 -4.66
N VAL A 825 -22.73 42.99 -4.25
CA VAL A 825 -22.14 44.20 -3.71
C VAL A 825 -21.43 43.95 -2.39
N MET A 826 -22.13 43.31 -1.45
CA MET A 826 -21.56 43.01 -0.13
C MET A 826 -20.44 41.98 -0.24
N GLY A 827 -20.64 40.93 -1.02
CA GLY A 827 -19.63 39.88 -1.23
C GLY A 827 -18.34 40.42 -1.84
N LYS A 828 -18.41 41.29 -2.85
CA LYS A 828 -17.26 41.98 -3.43
C LYS A 828 -16.57 42.92 -2.42
N SER A 829 -17.32 43.65 -1.64
CA SER A 829 -16.77 44.56 -0.61
C SER A 829 -15.96 43.79 0.43
N LEU A 830 -16.48 42.65 0.92
CA LEU A 830 -15.78 41.80 1.87
C LEU A 830 -14.55 41.08 1.24
N GLN A 831 -14.62 40.76 -0.04
CA GLN A 831 -13.47 40.18 -0.77
C GLN A 831 -12.37 41.25 -0.91
N THR A 832 -12.68 42.45 -1.33
CA THR A 832 -11.74 43.58 -1.42
C THR A 832 -11.06 43.86 -0.07
N LEU A 833 -11.82 43.77 1.03
CA LEU A 833 -11.27 43.89 2.37
C LEU A 833 -10.26 42.80 2.72
N LEU A 834 -10.49 41.56 2.29
CA LEU A 834 -9.54 40.46 2.48
C LEU A 834 -8.26 40.61 1.65
N GLU A 835 -8.38 41.10 0.42
CA GLU A 835 -7.29 41.26 -0.54
C GLU A 835 -6.39 42.46 -0.29
N ASP A 836 -6.92 43.49 0.43
CA ASP A 836 -6.11 44.67 0.71
C ASP A 836 -5.01 44.40 1.73
N GLU A 837 -3.77 44.55 1.31
CA GLU A 837 -2.55 44.39 2.09
C GLU A 837 -2.01 45.73 2.66
N SER A 838 -2.64 46.86 2.37
CA SER A 838 -2.13 48.22 2.73
C SER A 838 -2.05 48.52 4.22
N GLY A 839 -2.71 47.77 5.06
CA GLY A 839 -2.66 47.86 6.52
C GLY A 839 -3.38 49.04 7.17
N ASN A 840 -3.96 49.97 6.38
CA ASN A 840 -4.53 51.24 6.84
C ASN A 840 -6.08 51.24 6.94
N PHE A 841 -6.72 50.10 7.08
CA PHE A 841 -8.19 49.97 7.10
C PHE A 841 -8.87 50.73 8.23
N GLY A 842 -8.28 50.68 9.44
CA GLY A 842 -8.93 51.22 10.63
C GLY A 842 -9.12 52.74 10.58
N GLU A 843 -8.26 53.43 9.85
CA GLU A 843 -8.31 54.90 9.77
C GLU A 843 -8.96 55.45 8.49
N ALA A 844 -8.96 54.63 7.39
CA ALA A 844 -9.44 55.10 6.09
C ALA A 844 -10.91 54.70 5.78
N LEU A 845 -11.38 53.55 6.28
CA LEU A 845 -12.68 52.99 5.92
C LEU A 845 -13.67 52.89 7.08
N TYR A 846 -13.28 53.15 8.35
CA TYR A 846 -14.13 53.09 9.55
C TYR A 846 -15.00 51.82 9.65
N VAL A 847 -14.42 50.63 9.29
CA VAL A 847 -15.10 49.34 9.37
C VAL A 847 -14.98 48.79 10.79
N TYR A 848 -16.08 48.43 11.39
CA TYR A 848 -16.15 47.86 12.75
C TYR A 848 -16.77 46.46 12.71
N PHE A 849 -16.70 45.70 13.82
CA PHE A 849 -17.29 44.37 13.95
C PHE A 849 -18.82 44.40 14.07
N ASN A 850 -19.46 45.12 13.20
CA ASN A 850 -20.92 45.15 13.01
C ASN A 850 -21.24 44.92 11.53
N VAL A 851 -22.45 44.52 11.24
CA VAL A 851 -22.96 44.30 9.89
C VAL A 851 -24.35 44.93 9.73
N HIS A 852 -24.56 45.62 8.62
CA HIS A 852 -25.89 46.04 8.17
C HIS A 852 -26.46 44.99 7.21
N TRP A 853 -27.55 44.34 7.64
CA TRP A 853 -28.25 43.34 6.83
C TRP A 853 -29.75 43.38 7.07
N ASP A 854 -30.56 43.30 6.01
CA ASP A 854 -32.01 43.33 6.05
C ASP A 854 -32.52 44.48 6.96
N ARG A 855 -32.02 45.70 6.74
CA ARG A 855 -32.37 46.94 7.49
C ARG A 855 -32.07 46.83 9.00
N THR A 856 -31.20 45.97 9.40
CA THR A 856 -30.84 45.76 10.80
C THR A 856 -29.34 45.92 10.97
N ASP A 857 -28.91 46.72 11.95
CA ASP A 857 -27.51 46.85 12.34
C ASP A 857 -27.21 45.98 13.56
N VAL A 858 -26.33 45.03 13.41
CA VAL A 858 -26.01 44.04 14.44
C VAL A 858 -24.52 43.97 14.74
N ASP A 859 -24.18 43.95 16.02
CA ASP A 859 -22.80 43.66 16.46
C ASP A 859 -22.49 42.17 16.29
N LEU A 860 -21.46 41.82 15.51
CA LEU A 860 -21.03 40.45 15.27
C LEU A 860 -20.32 39.80 16.47
N ILE A 861 -19.80 40.62 17.36
CA ILE A 861 -19.20 40.25 18.64
C ILE A 861 -19.65 41.25 19.71
N PRO A 862 -19.58 40.92 21.01
CA PRO A 862 -19.98 41.87 22.06
C PRO A 862 -19.24 43.23 21.93
N ASN A 863 -20.00 44.34 21.88
CA ASN A 863 -19.49 45.68 21.60
C ASN A 863 -18.79 45.86 20.23
N GLY A 864 -19.17 45.10 19.24
CA GLY A 864 -18.52 45.06 17.93
C GLY A 864 -18.43 46.40 17.21
N ARG A 865 -19.44 47.24 17.33
CA ARG A 865 -19.46 48.62 16.78
C ARG A 865 -18.33 49.52 17.29
N HIS A 866 -17.62 49.13 18.35
CA HIS A 866 -16.47 49.87 18.92
C HIS A 866 -15.14 49.15 18.65
N ILE A 867 -15.16 48.02 17.97
CA ILE A 867 -13.98 47.22 17.64
C ILE A 867 -13.68 47.37 16.15
N ALA A 868 -12.59 48.12 15.85
CA ALA A 868 -12.21 48.35 14.46
C ALA A 868 -11.64 47.07 13.79
N VAL A 869 -11.98 46.87 12.52
CA VAL A 869 -11.39 45.80 11.68
C VAL A 869 -10.01 46.23 11.25
N ASN A 870 -9.04 45.32 11.38
CA ASN A 870 -7.64 45.52 11.01
C ASN A 870 -7.06 44.25 10.35
N GLN A 871 -5.80 44.30 9.94
CA GLN A 871 -5.12 43.22 9.22
C GLN A 871 -5.13 41.87 10.00
N ALA A 872 -5.07 41.92 11.34
CA ALA A 872 -5.05 40.73 12.17
C ALA A 872 -6.43 40.07 12.35
N ASN A 873 -7.52 40.84 12.24
CA ASN A 873 -8.86 40.34 12.53
C ASN A 873 -9.85 40.40 11.34
N LYS A 874 -9.43 40.86 10.16
CA LYS A 874 -10.29 40.97 8.96
C LYS A 874 -10.89 39.65 8.52
N THR A 875 -10.11 38.53 8.62
CA THR A 875 -10.61 37.19 8.26
C THR A 875 -11.70 36.72 9.21
N ASP A 876 -11.55 36.97 10.52
CA ASP A 876 -12.58 36.68 11.52
C ASP A 876 -13.84 37.52 11.30
N TYR A 877 -13.67 38.83 11.00
CA TYR A 877 -14.78 39.71 10.66
C TYR A 877 -15.58 39.17 9.46
N VAL A 878 -14.93 38.85 8.35
CA VAL A 878 -15.61 38.34 7.15
C VAL A 878 -16.30 37.02 7.44
N SER A 879 -15.64 36.11 8.15
CA SER A 879 -16.23 34.83 8.56
C SER A 879 -17.49 35.01 9.38
N LYS A 880 -17.51 35.98 10.32
CA LYS A 880 -18.66 36.30 11.16
C LYS A 880 -19.78 36.99 10.38
N CYS A 881 -19.49 37.83 9.41
CA CYS A 881 -20.48 38.37 8.49
C CYS A 881 -21.21 37.27 7.73
N VAL A 882 -20.44 36.33 7.13
CA VAL A 882 -21.00 35.18 6.40
C VAL A 882 -21.85 34.31 7.32
N ASP A 883 -21.35 33.99 8.52
CA ASP A 883 -22.08 33.17 9.49
C ASP A 883 -23.37 33.89 9.97
N TYR A 884 -23.31 35.17 10.24
CA TYR A 884 -24.47 35.92 10.63
C TYR A 884 -25.59 35.89 9.57
N ILE A 885 -25.23 36.16 8.30
CA ILE A 885 -26.20 36.25 7.20
C ILE A 885 -26.82 34.90 6.90
N PHE A 886 -26.03 33.84 6.85
CA PHE A 886 -26.51 32.55 6.46
C PHE A 886 -27.01 31.67 7.62
N ASN A 887 -26.54 31.87 8.83
CA ASN A 887 -26.86 31.00 9.96
C ASN A 887 -27.54 31.72 11.10
N THR A 888 -26.87 32.67 11.73
CA THR A 888 -27.35 33.26 12.99
C THR A 888 -28.64 34.02 12.83
N SER A 889 -28.74 34.91 11.83
CA SER A 889 -29.91 35.78 11.61
C SER A 889 -31.18 35.05 11.19
N VAL A 890 -31.04 33.89 10.55
CA VAL A 890 -32.16 33.13 9.94
C VAL A 890 -32.40 31.78 10.61
N LYS A 891 -31.80 31.55 11.77
CA LYS A 891 -31.76 30.22 12.41
C LYS A 891 -33.16 29.63 12.58
N GLU A 892 -34.05 30.30 13.25
CA GLU A 892 -35.41 29.79 13.56
C GLU A 892 -36.22 29.53 12.28
N VAL A 893 -36.17 30.45 11.36
CA VAL A 893 -36.93 30.38 10.10
C VAL A 893 -36.41 29.26 9.21
N PHE A 894 -35.07 29.10 9.14
CA PHE A 894 -34.46 28.05 8.34
C PHE A 894 -34.67 26.65 8.96
N GLU A 895 -34.55 26.52 10.28
CA GLU A 895 -34.79 25.24 10.97
C GLU A 895 -36.23 24.76 10.72
N GLU A 896 -37.21 25.61 10.72
CA GLU A 896 -38.60 25.28 10.40
C GLU A 896 -38.81 24.93 8.92
N PHE A 897 -38.20 25.70 8.02
CA PHE A 897 -38.18 25.32 6.58
C PHE A 897 -37.57 23.94 6.37
N GLN A 898 -36.39 23.67 6.95
CA GLN A 898 -35.70 22.41 6.85
C GLN A 898 -36.53 21.24 7.43
N ARG A 899 -37.17 21.45 8.58
CA ARG A 899 -38.08 20.48 9.22
C ARG A 899 -39.25 20.14 8.28
N GLY A 900 -39.85 21.16 7.63
CA GLY A 900 -40.88 20.94 6.64
C GLY A 900 -40.45 20.17 5.43
N PHE A 901 -39.30 20.51 4.86
CA PHE A 901 -38.73 19.83 3.71
C PHE A 901 -38.46 18.34 3.99
N TYR A 902 -37.82 18.02 5.11
CA TYR A 902 -37.51 16.64 5.49
C TYR A 902 -38.70 15.85 6.08
N LYS A 903 -39.83 16.51 6.34
CA LYS A 903 -41.09 15.82 6.63
C LYS A 903 -41.59 14.98 5.42
N VAL A 904 -41.25 15.42 4.22
CA VAL A 904 -41.64 14.78 2.95
C VAL A 904 -40.46 14.02 2.35
N CYS A 905 -39.33 14.69 2.17
CA CYS A 905 -38.14 14.09 1.53
C CYS A 905 -37.36 13.17 2.47
N ASN A 906 -36.81 12.09 1.91
CA ASN A 906 -35.93 11.21 2.66
C ASN A 906 -34.53 11.80 2.82
N LYS A 907 -34.22 12.31 4.04
CA LYS A 907 -32.98 13.00 4.34
C LYS A 907 -31.74 12.20 3.91
N GLU A 908 -31.71 10.90 4.15
CA GLU A 908 -30.56 10.05 3.85
C GLU A 908 -30.30 9.88 2.35
N ILE A 909 -31.32 9.99 1.50
CA ILE A 909 -31.13 9.96 0.04
C ILE A 909 -30.75 11.34 -0.46
N ILE A 910 -31.31 12.40 0.14
CA ILE A 910 -30.92 13.79 -0.16
C ILE A 910 -29.44 14.02 0.14
N GLU A 911 -28.90 13.43 1.21
CA GLU A 911 -27.47 13.50 1.57
C GLU A 911 -26.51 12.85 0.55
N PHE A 912 -27.01 12.11 -0.45
CA PHE A 912 -26.17 11.58 -1.55
C PHE A 912 -25.79 12.65 -2.57
N PHE A 913 -26.55 13.73 -2.64
CA PHE A 913 -26.34 14.81 -3.60
C PHE A 913 -25.23 15.77 -3.14
N GLN A 914 -24.51 16.35 -4.11
CA GLN A 914 -23.74 17.55 -3.88
C GLN A 914 -24.70 18.78 -3.89
N PRO A 915 -24.31 19.92 -3.29
CA PRO A 915 -25.19 21.10 -3.26
C PRO A 915 -25.64 21.57 -4.65
N GLU A 916 -24.73 21.53 -5.61
CA GLU A 916 -24.96 21.89 -7.00
C GLU A 916 -25.97 20.93 -7.65
N GLU A 917 -25.76 19.63 -7.48
CA GLU A 917 -26.67 18.60 -7.98
C GLU A 917 -28.07 18.73 -7.35
N LEU A 918 -28.13 18.98 -6.04
CA LEU A 918 -29.42 19.16 -5.34
C LEU A 918 -30.16 20.41 -5.82
N LYS A 919 -29.42 21.48 -6.12
CA LYS A 919 -29.97 22.71 -6.75
C LYS A 919 -30.60 22.35 -8.10
N ASP A 920 -29.88 21.68 -8.96
CA ASP A 920 -30.34 21.27 -10.31
C ASP A 920 -31.57 20.36 -10.24
N VAL A 921 -31.61 19.45 -9.29
CA VAL A 921 -32.74 18.52 -9.10
C VAL A 921 -34.00 19.22 -8.60
N ILE A 922 -33.88 20.22 -7.72
CA ILE A 922 -35.02 20.94 -7.14
C ILE A 922 -35.46 22.07 -8.04
N ILE A 923 -34.55 22.88 -8.58
CA ILE A 923 -34.89 24.07 -9.38
C ILE A 923 -35.04 23.72 -10.87
N GLY A 924 -34.35 22.70 -11.35
CA GLY A 924 -34.15 22.39 -12.75
C GLY A 924 -32.94 23.11 -13.34
N ASN A 925 -32.44 22.60 -14.44
CA ASN A 925 -31.36 23.23 -15.19
C ASN A 925 -31.96 24.28 -16.14
N THR A 926 -31.46 25.50 -16.08
CA THR A 926 -31.87 26.61 -16.95
C THR A 926 -30.97 26.76 -18.17
N ASP A 927 -29.86 26.06 -18.19
CA ASP A 927 -28.88 26.08 -19.28
C ASP A 927 -29.19 24.92 -20.25
N TYR A 928 -30.02 25.18 -21.25
CA TYR A 928 -30.49 24.18 -22.19
C TYR A 928 -29.49 24.05 -23.35
N ASP A 929 -28.88 22.86 -23.50
CA ASP A 929 -28.16 22.48 -24.71
C ASP A 929 -29.17 22.10 -25.82
N TRP A 930 -29.58 23.11 -26.54
CA TRP A 930 -30.56 22.97 -27.65
C TRP A 930 -30.04 22.04 -28.75
N GLU A 931 -28.74 21.94 -29.00
CA GLU A 931 -28.19 21.06 -30.01
C GLU A 931 -28.34 19.58 -29.61
N THR A 932 -28.10 19.28 -28.34
CA THR A 932 -28.29 17.92 -27.81
C THR A 932 -29.78 17.58 -27.74
N PHE A 933 -30.63 18.52 -27.36
CA PHE A 933 -32.07 18.33 -27.34
C PHE A 933 -32.61 18.03 -28.73
N GLU A 934 -32.23 18.78 -29.75
CA GLU A 934 -32.62 18.56 -31.15
C GLU A 934 -32.18 17.18 -31.65
N LYS A 935 -30.95 16.76 -31.35
CA LYS A 935 -30.42 15.44 -31.72
C LYS A 935 -31.22 14.30 -31.05
N CYS A 936 -31.51 14.40 -29.77
CA CYS A 936 -32.31 13.42 -29.03
C CYS A 936 -33.73 13.35 -29.58
N PHE A 937 -34.35 14.51 -29.85
CA PHE A 937 -35.71 14.58 -30.41
C PHE A 937 -35.81 13.99 -31.83
N LEU A 938 -34.80 14.24 -32.67
CA LEU A 938 -34.73 13.65 -34.00
C LEU A 938 -34.48 12.13 -33.95
N GLN A 939 -33.74 11.65 -32.98
CA GLN A 939 -33.48 10.23 -32.78
C GLN A 939 -34.73 9.49 -32.30
N GLU A 940 -35.49 10.05 -31.36
CA GLU A 940 -36.82 9.49 -30.97
C GLU A 940 -37.80 9.49 -32.08
N LEU A 941 -37.86 10.52 -32.94
CA LEU A 941 -38.75 10.56 -34.14
C LEU A 941 -38.36 9.52 -35.18
N THR A 942 -37.07 9.20 -35.32
CA THR A 942 -36.60 8.12 -36.24
C THR A 942 -36.93 6.74 -35.68
N ASP A 943 -36.78 6.53 -34.38
CA ASP A 943 -37.16 5.28 -33.70
C ASP A 943 -38.67 5.02 -33.71
N TYR A 944 -39.47 6.08 -33.66
CA TYR A 944 -40.94 5.99 -33.77
C TYR A 944 -41.39 5.62 -35.20
N LYS A 945 -40.71 6.15 -36.24
CA LYS A 945 -40.95 5.80 -37.65
C LYS A 945 -40.43 4.41 -38.03
N GLY A 946 -39.53 3.82 -37.29
CA GLY A 946 -39.06 2.45 -37.48
C GLY A 946 -39.96 1.37 -36.86
N LYS A 947 -40.91 1.75 -36.01
CA LYS A 947 -41.86 0.84 -35.34
C LYS A 947 -43.29 0.88 -35.91
N THR A 948 -43.58 1.71 -36.95
CA THR A 948 -44.74 1.69 -37.76
C THR A 948 -44.46 1.11 -39.15
#